data_ab2f1902395f57507efb8083ff77d124
#
_entry.id   ab2f1902395f57507efb8083ff77d124
#
_cell.length_a   1.000
_cell.length_b   1.000
_cell.length_c   1.000
_cell.angle_alpha   90.00
_cell.angle_beta   90.00
_cell.angle_gamma   90.00
#
_symmetry.space_group_name_H-M   'P 1'
#
loop_
_entity.id
_entity.type
_entity.pdbx_description
1 polymer ?
#
loop_
_entity_poly.entity_id
_entity_poly.type
_entity_poly.pdbx_seq_one_letter_code
_entity_poly.pdbx_strand_id
1 'polypeptide(L)'
;MSGMKVSQAEKAARGHWSRILPALGVNVLKNRHQPCPVCAGKDRFRFDDQEGRGTWFCNQCGAGDGLALVSKVLDVGISEAADRINGIIGNLLPVSQGMLESGSPEKEDGRKAAAVLAARLFDKSRQTTGNAYLTSKGFPALPCRELTAMHKVGGVAFRAGDLVVPLYADGELVNLQLINANGGKCFLKGGQVKNAFYLVEGTAKAAKRLWIAEGYATALTINYLTGDAVMVAFSSVNFLSLASIACSEYPTHQIIIAADRDLNGAGQTRGAAVTGACNCTMALPPVFGDWNDAFTQNGEEATRHAIHEVIKPAVASPFDTMSEAEFTALSVSEKAQRVVDHYKNSLAVDPNGQLLSRYEAGAWKVIYYADFARDVAALFQRLDAPFSSAKIASLVETLKLIVPQQQNPARQLIGFRNGVLDTRTGLFSPHDKKHWLRTLCEVDYTQPVDGESLETHAPAFWRWLDRAAGFNPEKRDIILAALFMVLANRYDWQLFLEVTGPGGSGKSILAEIATMLAGEDNATSATIEMLESPRERAALIGFSLIRLPDQEKWSGDGAGLKAITGGDAVSVDPKYQNAYSTHIPAVILAVNNNPMRFTDRSGGVSRRRVILHFPDQIAPEERDTQLKEKIASELAVIVRQLMQRFSDPMSARTLLQSQQNSDEALTIKRDADSAFDFCGYLEVLPDTTGMFMGNANIVPRQPRTYLYHAYLVYMEANGYKNTLSLTMFGKGLPLMLKEYGLQYEKRRTNQGMQTN
;
A
#
# COMPACT_ATOMS: atom_id res chain seq x y z
N MET A 1 -3.94 22.40 -19.53
CA MET A 1 -3.19 21.41 -20.34
C MET A 1 -1.67 21.51 -20.20
N SER A 2 -1.08 22.69 -19.93
CA SER A 2 0.39 22.85 -19.75
C SER A 2 0.95 22.14 -18.50
N GLY A 3 0.29 22.20 -17.35
CA GLY A 3 0.80 21.60 -16.12
C GLY A 3 0.86 20.07 -16.08
N MET A 4 -0.02 19.39 -16.83
CA MET A 4 -0.03 17.92 -16.90
C MET A 4 1.14 17.38 -17.73
N LYS A 5 1.57 18.09 -18.77
CA LYS A 5 2.76 17.73 -19.57
C LYS A 5 4.06 17.87 -18.82
N VAL A 6 4.20 18.88 -17.98
CA VAL A 6 5.39 19.15 -17.15
C VAL A 6 5.57 18.05 -16.11
N SER A 7 4.52 17.69 -15.35
CA SER A 7 4.56 16.62 -14.34
C SER A 7 4.84 15.24 -14.96
N GLN A 8 4.40 14.98 -16.19
CA GLN A 8 4.72 13.75 -16.91
C GLN A 8 6.19 13.69 -17.33
N ALA A 9 6.75 14.81 -17.83
CA ALA A 9 8.15 14.91 -18.19
C ALA A 9 9.08 14.72 -16.99
N GLU A 10 8.75 15.33 -15.83
CA GLU A 10 9.51 15.15 -14.59
C GLU A 10 9.54 13.69 -14.13
N LYS A 11 8.36 13.03 -14.12
CA LYS A 11 8.27 11.61 -13.74
C LYS A 11 9.05 10.70 -14.70
N ALA A 12 8.93 10.94 -16.00
CA ALA A 12 9.59 10.14 -17.03
C ALA A 12 11.11 10.37 -17.09
N ALA A 13 11.58 11.59 -16.73
CA ALA A 13 13.00 11.92 -16.69
C ALA A 13 13.72 11.42 -15.44
N ARG A 14 12.98 11.02 -14.40
CA ARG A 14 13.55 10.62 -13.12
C ARG A 14 14.50 9.41 -13.27
N GLY A 15 15.73 9.56 -12.81
CA GLY A 15 16.80 8.55 -12.94
C GLY A 15 17.49 8.50 -14.32
N HIS A 16 17.06 9.32 -15.31
CA HIS A 16 17.60 9.32 -16.66
C HIS A 16 18.41 10.58 -16.99
N TRP A 17 18.66 11.47 -16.04
CA TRP A 17 19.32 12.75 -16.25
C TRP A 17 20.74 12.63 -16.81
N SER A 18 21.46 11.58 -16.47
CA SER A 18 22.80 11.28 -17.03
C SER A 18 22.79 11.04 -18.56
N ARG A 19 21.61 10.72 -19.14
CA ARG A 19 21.41 10.54 -20.59
C ARG A 19 20.74 11.76 -21.22
N ILE A 20 19.76 12.34 -20.53
CA ILE A 20 18.98 13.49 -21.01
C ILE A 20 19.85 14.74 -21.15
N LEU A 21 20.64 15.06 -20.13
CA LEU A 21 21.45 16.29 -20.12
C LEU A 21 22.48 16.32 -21.26
N PRO A 22 23.30 15.28 -21.51
CA PRO A 22 24.21 15.25 -22.65
C PRO A 22 23.50 15.31 -24.00
N ALA A 23 22.34 14.67 -24.15
CA ALA A 23 21.55 14.71 -25.37
C ALA A 23 20.97 16.11 -25.68
N LEU A 24 20.86 16.98 -24.66
CA LEU A 24 20.51 18.38 -24.77
C LEU A 24 21.73 19.32 -24.83
N GLY A 25 22.95 18.75 -24.95
CA GLY A 25 24.19 19.53 -24.99
C GLY A 25 24.68 20.00 -23.62
N VAL A 26 24.10 19.54 -22.52
CA VAL A 26 24.45 19.93 -21.14
C VAL A 26 25.36 18.86 -20.53
N ASN A 27 26.66 19.08 -20.60
CA ASN A 27 27.65 18.13 -20.06
C ASN A 27 28.02 18.50 -18.61
N VAL A 28 27.54 17.67 -17.65
CA VAL A 28 27.80 17.84 -16.22
C VAL A 28 28.26 16.55 -15.57
N LEU A 29 29.17 16.63 -14.61
CA LEU A 29 29.65 15.49 -13.84
C LEU A 29 28.97 15.43 -12.49
N LYS A 30 28.54 14.23 -12.07
CA LYS A 30 27.84 14.02 -10.80
C LYS A 30 28.80 14.17 -9.61
N ASN A 31 28.35 14.87 -8.57
CA ASN A 31 29.08 15.07 -7.30
C ASN A 31 30.44 15.72 -7.41
N ARG A 32 30.67 16.57 -8.42
CA ARG A 32 31.93 17.36 -8.57
C ARG A 32 31.60 18.84 -8.67
N HIS A 33 32.50 19.67 -8.11
CA HIS A 33 32.54 21.08 -8.40
C HIS A 33 33.05 21.29 -9.82
N GLN A 34 32.36 22.10 -10.59
CA GLN A 34 32.64 22.29 -12.02
C GLN A 34 32.09 23.64 -12.51
N PRO A 35 32.48 24.08 -13.71
CA PRO A 35 31.91 25.27 -14.31
C PRO A 35 30.39 25.18 -14.45
N CYS A 36 29.70 26.27 -14.12
CA CYS A 36 28.25 26.31 -14.20
C CYS A 36 27.81 26.40 -15.67
N PRO A 37 26.91 25.47 -16.13
CA PRO A 37 26.46 25.51 -17.52
C PRO A 37 25.49 26.69 -17.82
N VAL A 38 25.00 27.40 -16.79
CA VAL A 38 24.12 28.56 -16.92
C VAL A 38 24.92 29.90 -16.91
N CYS A 39 25.81 30.09 -15.92
CA CYS A 39 26.52 31.35 -15.74
C CYS A 39 28.01 31.29 -16.01
N ALA A 40 28.55 30.19 -16.53
CA ALA A 40 29.95 29.92 -16.84
C ALA A 40 30.97 30.14 -15.68
N GLY A 41 30.51 30.25 -14.44
CA GLY A 41 31.37 30.42 -13.27
C GLY A 41 32.22 29.18 -13.00
N LYS A 42 33.51 29.31 -12.82
CA LYS A 42 34.55 28.26 -12.93
C LYS A 42 34.42 27.07 -11.98
N ASP A 43 33.92 27.25 -10.72
CA ASP A 43 33.94 26.20 -9.69
C ASP A 43 32.80 26.37 -8.68
N ARG A 44 31.62 26.77 -9.15
CA ARG A 44 30.48 27.10 -8.28
C ARG A 44 29.24 26.26 -8.52
N PHE A 45 29.32 25.31 -9.43
CA PHE A 45 28.21 24.42 -9.79
C PHE A 45 28.48 23.00 -9.35
N ARG A 46 27.45 22.37 -8.77
CA ARG A 46 27.44 20.96 -8.42
C ARG A 46 26.15 20.33 -8.89
N PHE A 47 26.25 19.22 -9.59
CA PHE A 47 25.13 18.37 -9.97
C PHE A 47 25.16 17.11 -9.08
N ASP A 48 24.19 16.92 -8.21
CA ASP A 48 24.14 15.81 -7.26
C ASP A 48 23.07 14.76 -7.57
N ASP A 49 22.09 15.10 -8.40
CA ASP A 49 21.04 14.19 -8.87
C ASP A 49 20.42 13.37 -7.72
N GLN A 50 19.99 14.05 -6.65
CA GLN A 50 19.38 13.42 -5.48
C GLN A 50 18.05 12.77 -5.88
N GLU A 51 17.86 11.52 -5.47
CA GLU A 51 16.69 10.71 -5.80
C GLU A 51 16.36 10.60 -7.30
N GLY A 52 17.36 10.81 -8.18
CA GLY A 52 17.18 10.78 -9.62
C GLY A 52 16.39 11.96 -10.19
N ARG A 53 16.24 13.06 -9.44
CA ARG A 53 15.50 14.26 -9.88
C ARG A 53 16.34 15.25 -10.70
N GLY A 54 17.62 14.96 -10.91
CA GLY A 54 18.55 15.87 -11.60
C GLY A 54 18.87 17.12 -10.80
N THR A 55 18.91 17.03 -9.48
CA THR A 55 19.14 18.17 -8.60
C THR A 55 20.53 18.76 -8.77
N TRP A 56 20.61 20.09 -8.69
CA TRP A 56 21.83 20.85 -8.83
C TRP A 56 21.82 22.10 -7.96
N PHE A 57 23.01 22.63 -7.72
CA PHE A 57 23.23 23.86 -6.98
C PHE A 57 24.35 24.67 -7.61
N CYS A 58 24.16 26.00 -7.70
CA CYS A 58 25.17 26.98 -8.07
C CYS A 58 25.08 28.20 -7.16
N ASN A 59 26.17 28.65 -6.58
CA ASN A 59 26.21 29.79 -5.66
C ASN A 59 25.65 31.10 -6.25
N GLN A 60 25.58 31.22 -7.58
CA GLN A 60 25.03 32.41 -8.25
C GLN A 60 23.66 32.18 -8.89
N CYS A 61 23.43 30.99 -9.46
CA CYS A 61 22.19 30.67 -10.19
C CYS A 61 21.08 30.06 -9.30
N GLY A 62 21.42 29.72 -8.05
CA GLY A 62 20.53 29.05 -7.10
C GLY A 62 20.53 27.51 -7.23
N ALA A 63 19.50 26.89 -6.73
CA ALA A 63 19.27 25.45 -6.77
C ALA A 63 18.06 25.11 -7.63
N GLY A 64 17.98 23.86 -8.10
CA GLY A 64 16.83 23.35 -8.86
C GLY A 64 16.95 21.87 -9.16
N ASP A 65 15.95 21.37 -9.88
CA ASP A 65 15.94 20.02 -10.44
C ASP A 65 16.43 20.00 -11.90
N GLY A 66 16.43 18.84 -12.53
CA GLY A 66 16.90 18.68 -13.89
C GLY A 66 16.07 19.43 -14.93
N LEU A 67 14.76 19.58 -14.72
CA LEU A 67 13.91 20.33 -15.61
C LEU A 67 14.23 21.85 -15.55
N ALA A 68 14.42 22.36 -14.34
CA ALA A 68 14.85 23.73 -14.12
C ALA A 68 16.25 24.01 -14.68
N LEU A 69 17.16 23.00 -14.64
CA LEU A 69 18.48 23.11 -15.25
C LEU A 69 18.37 23.26 -16.78
N VAL A 70 17.59 22.39 -17.43
CA VAL A 70 17.39 22.40 -18.87
C VAL A 70 16.75 23.73 -19.32
N SER A 71 15.71 24.18 -18.61
CA SER A 71 15.06 25.48 -18.87
C SER A 71 16.06 26.65 -18.83
N LYS A 72 16.91 26.69 -17.80
CA LYS A 72 17.90 27.77 -17.63
C LYS A 72 19.08 27.70 -18.62
N VAL A 73 19.54 26.49 -18.96
CA VAL A 73 20.68 26.32 -19.88
C VAL A 73 20.27 26.61 -21.32
N LEU A 74 19.07 26.20 -21.71
CA LEU A 74 18.56 26.40 -23.06
C LEU A 74 17.81 27.73 -23.23
N ASP A 75 17.66 28.51 -22.16
CA ASP A 75 16.91 29.77 -22.09
C ASP A 75 15.49 29.64 -22.67
N VAL A 76 14.77 28.59 -22.23
CA VAL A 76 13.41 28.29 -22.68
C VAL A 76 12.45 28.16 -21.50
N GLY A 77 11.15 28.35 -21.75
CA GLY A 77 10.13 28.14 -20.72
C GLY A 77 10.07 26.69 -20.24
N ILE A 78 9.60 26.47 -18.98
CA ILE A 78 9.51 25.13 -18.36
C ILE A 78 8.68 24.16 -19.22
N SER A 79 7.60 24.64 -19.87
CA SER A 79 6.79 23.81 -20.76
C SER A 79 7.56 23.34 -22.00
N GLU A 80 8.35 24.20 -22.60
CA GLU A 80 9.20 23.87 -23.75
C GLU A 80 10.36 22.96 -23.35
N ALA A 81 10.97 23.19 -22.20
CA ALA A 81 11.98 22.29 -21.63
C ALA A 81 11.38 20.89 -21.42
N ALA A 82 10.16 20.77 -20.91
CA ALA A 82 9.46 19.50 -20.75
C ALA A 82 9.16 18.82 -22.10
N ASP A 83 8.78 19.56 -23.14
CA ASP A 83 8.54 19.01 -24.48
C ASP A 83 9.86 18.49 -25.11
N ARG A 84 10.99 19.20 -24.93
CA ARG A 84 12.30 18.75 -25.41
C ARG A 84 12.79 17.48 -24.68
N ILE A 85 12.57 17.41 -23.36
CA ILE A 85 12.86 16.21 -22.53
C ILE A 85 12.00 15.04 -23.00
N ASN A 86 10.70 15.22 -23.22
CA ASN A 86 9.80 14.20 -23.72
C ASN A 86 10.20 13.69 -25.12
N GLY A 87 10.68 14.57 -25.99
CA GLY A 87 11.21 14.19 -27.31
C GLY A 87 12.42 13.29 -27.23
N ILE A 88 13.30 13.49 -26.22
CA ILE A 88 14.44 12.62 -25.99
C ILE A 88 14.00 11.30 -25.35
N ILE A 89 13.13 11.34 -24.36
CA ILE A 89 12.60 10.14 -23.69
C ILE A 89 11.80 9.28 -24.68
N GLY A 90 10.98 9.87 -25.54
CA GLY A 90 10.24 9.15 -26.59
C GLY A 90 11.14 8.43 -27.60
N ASN A 91 12.36 8.92 -27.81
CA ASN A 91 13.38 8.29 -28.65
C ASN A 91 14.28 7.30 -27.87
N LEU A 92 14.11 7.19 -26.53
CA LEU A 92 14.86 6.28 -25.66
C LEU A 92 14.12 4.94 -25.43
N LEU A 93 12.94 4.71 -26.02
CA LEU A 93 12.23 3.43 -26.00
C LEU A 93 12.65 2.55 -27.19
N PRO A 94 12.59 1.22 -27.07
CA PRO A 94 13.73 0.36 -27.26
C PRO A 94 14.00 0.07 -28.73
N VAL A 95 15.13 0.44 -29.22
CA VAL A 95 15.75 -0.27 -30.34
C VAL A 95 16.59 -1.38 -29.72
N SER A 96 16.10 -2.59 -29.82
CA SER A 96 16.86 -3.80 -29.71
C SER A 96 17.96 -3.77 -30.75
N GLN A 97 19.20 -3.62 -30.33
CA GLN A 97 20.40 -4.27 -30.86
C GLN A 97 21.65 -3.59 -30.31
N GLY A 98 22.46 -4.36 -29.59
CA GLY A 98 23.91 -4.30 -29.58
C GLY A 98 24.58 -2.92 -29.61
N MET A 99 24.58 -2.20 -28.50
CA MET A 99 25.71 -1.32 -28.20
C MET A 99 26.56 -2.00 -27.12
N LEU A 100 27.62 -2.63 -27.57
CA LEU A 100 28.80 -2.97 -26.79
C LEU A 100 29.19 -1.73 -26.00
N GLU A 101 28.97 -1.76 -24.67
CA GLU A 101 29.77 -0.90 -23.77
C GLU A 101 31.20 -1.34 -23.97
N SER A 102 31.97 -0.57 -24.73
CA SER A 102 33.42 -0.65 -24.78
C SER A 102 33.87 -0.39 -23.35
N GLY A 103 34.14 -1.44 -22.59
CA GLY A 103 34.75 -1.38 -21.27
C GLY A 103 36.12 -0.69 -21.44
N SER A 104 36.46 0.17 -20.48
CA SER A 104 37.84 0.68 -20.43
C SER A 104 38.82 -0.50 -20.48
N PRO A 105 39.96 -0.40 -21.15
CA PRO A 105 40.94 -1.49 -21.28
C PRO A 105 41.25 -2.19 -19.94
N GLU A 106 41.28 -1.44 -18.83
CA GLU A 106 41.51 -1.95 -17.47
C GLU A 106 40.41 -2.87 -16.95
N LYS A 107 39.13 -2.68 -17.39
CA LYS A 107 38.00 -3.58 -17.00
C LYS A 107 38.05 -4.86 -17.81
N GLU A 108 38.46 -4.83 -19.04
CA GLU A 108 38.54 -6.00 -19.91
C GLU A 108 39.71 -6.91 -19.51
N ASP A 109 40.84 -6.34 -19.15
CA ASP A 109 42.00 -7.08 -18.62
C ASP A 109 41.65 -7.70 -17.26
N GLY A 110 40.90 -7.01 -16.41
CA GLY A 110 40.42 -7.55 -15.15
C GLY A 110 39.46 -8.75 -15.33
N ARG A 111 38.58 -8.73 -16.34
CA ARG A 111 37.66 -9.84 -16.67
C ARG A 111 38.44 -11.06 -17.20
N LYS A 112 39.40 -10.85 -18.08
CA LYS A 112 40.24 -11.94 -18.61
C LYS A 112 41.08 -12.58 -17.51
N ALA A 113 41.66 -11.79 -16.63
CA ALA A 113 42.41 -12.30 -15.47
C ALA A 113 41.55 -13.12 -14.51
N ALA A 114 40.31 -12.65 -14.24
CA ALA A 114 39.35 -13.37 -13.40
C ALA A 114 38.87 -14.68 -14.05
N ALA A 115 38.64 -14.70 -15.35
CA ALA A 115 38.26 -15.93 -16.08
C ALA A 115 39.38 -16.97 -16.08
N VAL A 116 40.64 -16.55 -16.26
CA VAL A 116 41.81 -17.44 -16.15
C VAL A 116 41.94 -18.00 -14.71
N LEU A 117 41.74 -17.16 -13.70
CA LEU A 117 41.73 -17.62 -12.31
C LEU A 117 40.54 -18.58 -12.05
N ALA A 118 39.36 -18.31 -12.59
CA ALA A 118 38.20 -19.15 -12.49
C ALA A 118 38.47 -20.54 -13.07
N ALA A 119 39.01 -20.62 -14.29
CA ALA A 119 39.40 -21.88 -14.93
C ALA A 119 40.39 -22.66 -14.10
N ARG A 120 41.44 -21.99 -13.62
CA ARG A 120 42.47 -22.63 -12.77
C ARG A 120 41.93 -23.17 -11.45
N LEU A 121 41.02 -22.46 -10.79
CA LEU A 121 40.41 -22.91 -9.54
C LEU A 121 39.40 -24.02 -9.77
N PHE A 122 38.63 -23.93 -10.85
CA PHE A 122 37.66 -24.94 -11.24
C PHE A 122 38.35 -26.28 -11.58
N ASP A 123 39.43 -26.26 -12.35
CA ASP A 123 40.20 -27.44 -12.70
C ASP A 123 40.83 -28.11 -11.47
N LYS A 124 41.31 -27.30 -10.52
CA LYS A 124 41.85 -27.78 -9.25
C LYS A 124 40.84 -28.19 -8.21
N SER A 125 39.56 -27.86 -8.43
CA SER A 125 38.46 -28.23 -7.51
C SER A 125 38.19 -29.74 -7.57
N ARG A 126 37.81 -30.31 -6.45
CA ARG A 126 37.48 -31.72 -6.33
C ARG A 126 35.99 -31.98 -6.53
N GLN A 127 35.60 -32.94 -7.35
CA GLN A 127 34.23 -33.45 -7.33
C GLN A 127 34.01 -34.32 -6.09
N THR A 128 32.85 -34.14 -5.44
CA THR A 128 32.46 -34.86 -4.26
C THR A 128 30.94 -35.07 -4.22
N THR A 129 30.47 -35.96 -3.37
CA THR A 129 29.05 -36.12 -3.03
C THR A 129 28.87 -35.69 -1.58
N GLY A 130 28.12 -34.65 -1.37
CA GLY A 130 27.91 -34.06 -0.05
C GLY A 130 28.89 -32.91 0.27
N ASN A 131 28.34 -31.84 0.74
CA ASN A 131 29.05 -30.61 1.12
C ASN A 131 28.34 -29.98 2.35
N ALA A 132 29.12 -29.39 3.26
CA ALA A 132 28.56 -28.85 4.51
C ALA A 132 27.48 -27.81 4.28
N TYR A 133 27.68 -26.86 3.31
CA TYR A 133 26.67 -25.90 2.95
C TYR A 133 25.43 -26.58 2.33
N LEU A 134 25.61 -27.49 1.38
CA LEU A 134 24.49 -28.21 0.76
C LEU A 134 23.71 -29.07 1.76
N THR A 135 24.41 -29.69 2.73
CA THR A 135 23.76 -30.41 3.82
C THR A 135 22.86 -29.50 4.65
N SER A 136 23.31 -28.29 4.97
CA SER A 136 22.52 -27.30 5.71
C SER A 136 21.30 -26.80 4.92
N LYS A 137 21.32 -26.97 3.58
CA LYS A 137 20.26 -26.61 2.65
C LYS A 137 19.33 -27.78 2.27
N GLY A 138 19.49 -28.94 2.93
CA GLY A 138 18.66 -30.12 2.71
C GLY A 138 19.18 -31.11 1.66
N PHE A 139 20.42 -30.95 1.16
CA PHE A 139 21.02 -31.76 0.09
C PHE A 139 22.30 -32.44 0.54
N PRO A 140 22.26 -33.43 1.46
CA PRO A 140 23.44 -34.03 2.05
C PRO A 140 24.28 -34.90 1.09
N ALA A 141 23.70 -35.40 0.00
CA ALA A 141 24.33 -36.32 -0.93
C ALA A 141 24.36 -35.81 -2.38
N LEU A 142 24.23 -34.50 -2.61
CA LEU A 142 24.23 -33.94 -3.96
C LEU A 142 25.66 -33.87 -4.52
N PRO A 143 25.92 -34.32 -5.76
CA PRO A 143 27.18 -34.10 -6.44
C PRO A 143 27.53 -32.63 -6.57
N CYS A 144 28.72 -32.24 -6.18
CA CYS A 144 29.17 -30.84 -6.22
C CYS A 144 30.70 -30.74 -6.40
N ARG A 145 31.21 -29.52 -6.50
CA ARG A 145 32.67 -29.24 -6.53
C ARG A 145 33.10 -28.45 -5.32
N GLU A 146 34.23 -28.80 -4.75
CA GLU A 146 34.82 -28.17 -3.57
C GLU A 146 36.24 -27.68 -3.82
N LEU A 147 36.62 -26.58 -3.14
CA LEU A 147 38.00 -26.15 -3.09
C LEU A 147 38.89 -27.23 -2.46
N THR A 148 40.10 -27.36 -3.01
CA THR A 148 41.13 -28.27 -2.47
C THR A 148 42.17 -27.53 -1.59
N ALA A 149 42.16 -26.21 -1.61
CA ALA A 149 43.06 -25.36 -0.83
C ALA A 149 42.37 -24.06 -0.39
N MET A 150 42.96 -23.36 0.56
CA MET A 150 42.48 -22.07 1.02
C MET A 150 42.68 -20.97 -0.02
N HIS A 151 41.64 -20.17 -0.26
CA HIS A 151 41.69 -18.99 -1.10
C HIS A 151 41.03 -17.80 -0.40
N LYS A 152 41.64 -16.60 -0.59
CA LYS A 152 41.11 -15.36 -0.03
C LYS A 152 40.54 -14.50 -1.17
N VAL A 153 39.22 -14.23 -1.10
CA VAL A 153 38.50 -13.49 -2.14
C VAL A 153 37.61 -12.45 -1.47
N GLY A 154 37.70 -11.17 -1.90
CA GLY A 154 36.89 -10.10 -1.37
C GLY A 154 37.04 -9.84 0.14
N GLY A 155 38.22 -10.20 0.72
CA GLY A 155 38.45 -10.11 2.16
C GLY A 155 37.95 -11.33 2.95
N VAL A 156 37.19 -12.27 2.33
CA VAL A 156 36.69 -13.50 2.93
C VAL A 156 37.66 -14.64 2.64
N ALA A 157 37.98 -15.46 3.65
CA ALA A 157 38.78 -16.65 3.49
C ALA A 157 37.89 -17.88 3.24
N PHE A 158 38.06 -18.52 2.08
CA PHE A 158 37.41 -19.78 1.73
C PHE A 158 38.42 -20.91 1.93
N ARG A 159 37.99 -22.02 2.49
CA ARG A 159 38.87 -23.15 2.90
C ARG A 159 38.68 -24.34 1.96
N ALA A 160 39.57 -25.33 2.08
CA ALA A 160 39.36 -26.63 1.46
C ALA A 160 38.02 -27.22 1.98
N GLY A 161 37.19 -27.74 1.07
CA GLY A 161 35.82 -28.19 1.37
C GLY A 161 34.72 -27.12 1.12
N ASP A 162 35.04 -25.85 0.87
CA ASP A 162 34.04 -24.86 0.49
C ASP A 162 33.58 -25.07 -0.95
N LEU A 163 32.29 -24.78 -1.19
CA LEU A 163 31.61 -25.06 -2.45
C LEU A 163 32.06 -24.11 -3.57
N VAL A 164 32.21 -24.65 -4.78
CA VAL A 164 32.57 -23.94 -6.01
C VAL A 164 31.42 -24.06 -7.01
N VAL A 165 30.82 -22.93 -7.39
CA VAL A 165 29.74 -22.85 -8.39
C VAL A 165 30.22 -22.03 -9.59
N PRO A 166 30.26 -22.61 -10.82
CA PRO A 166 30.76 -21.92 -12.01
C PRO A 166 29.70 -20.93 -12.58
N LEU A 167 30.18 -19.86 -13.18
CA LEU A 167 29.37 -18.89 -13.95
C LEU A 167 29.83 -18.93 -15.40
N TYR A 168 28.90 -19.20 -16.31
CA TYR A 168 29.14 -19.22 -17.76
C TYR A 168 28.44 -18.06 -18.45
N ALA A 169 29.11 -17.49 -19.45
CA ALA A 169 28.51 -16.56 -20.40
C ALA A 169 28.99 -16.96 -21.81
N ASP A 170 28.07 -17.00 -22.77
CA ASP A 170 28.34 -17.44 -24.15
C ASP A 170 29.10 -18.79 -24.25
N GLY A 171 28.81 -19.70 -23.32
CA GLY A 171 29.44 -21.02 -23.20
C GLY A 171 30.80 -21.04 -22.53
N GLU A 172 31.40 -19.90 -22.23
CA GLU A 172 32.73 -19.77 -21.61
C GLU A 172 32.63 -19.59 -20.09
N LEU A 173 33.56 -20.19 -19.33
CA LEU A 173 33.66 -19.98 -17.88
C LEU A 173 34.24 -18.60 -17.57
N VAL A 174 33.39 -17.70 -17.06
CA VAL A 174 33.76 -16.29 -16.85
C VAL A 174 34.00 -15.92 -15.38
N ASN A 175 33.47 -16.73 -14.43
CA ASN A 175 33.62 -16.47 -13.01
C ASN A 175 33.33 -17.73 -12.18
N LEU A 176 33.58 -17.65 -10.86
CA LEU A 176 33.14 -18.61 -9.86
C LEU A 176 32.45 -17.88 -8.70
N GLN A 177 31.41 -18.49 -8.17
CA GLN A 177 30.91 -18.18 -6.83
C GLN A 177 31.46 -19.20 -5.83
N LEU A 178 32.17 -18.74 -4.82
CA LEU A 178 32.61 -19.55 -3.70
C LEU A 178 31.61 -19.41 -2.55
N ILE A 179 31.22 -20.53 -1.92
CA ILE A 179 30.27 -20.54 -0.81
C ILE A 179 30.84 -21.35 0.33
N ASN A 180 31.00 -20.73 1.51
CA ASN A 180 31.50 -21.41 2.69
C ASN A 180 30.38 -22.15 3.45
N ALA A 181 30.75 -22.99 4.42
CA ALA A 181 29.82 -23.78 5.20
C ALA A 181 28.75 -22.96 5.94
N ASN A 182 29.05 -21.71 6.28
CA ASN A 182 28.13 -20.77 6.96
C ASN A 182 27.25 -19.96 5.99
N GLY A 183 27.29 -20.24 4.67
CA GLY A 183 26.52 -19.55 3.66
C GLY A 183 27.11 -18.24 3.17
N GLY A 184 28.31 -17.84 3.62
CA GLY A 184 29.02 -16.69 3.09
C GLY A 184 29.43 -16.90 1.63
N LYS A 185 29.04 -15.98 0.73
CA LYS A 185 29.21 -16.07 -0.73
C LYS A 185 30.11 -14.97 -1.26
N CYS A 186 30.96 -15.27 -2.21
CA CYS A 186 31.80 -14.26 -2.90
C CYS A 186 32.09 -14.68 -4.33
N PHE A 187 32.12 -13.70 -5.24
CA PHE A 187 32.60 -13.88 -6.63
C PHE A 187 34.09 -13.52 -6.72
N LEU A 188 34.80 -14.11 -7.68
CA LEU A 188 36.17 -13.67 -7.99
C LEU A 188 36.16 -12.22 -8.40
N LYS A 189 37.10 -11.44 -7.84
CA LYS A 189 37.19 -10.00 -8.08
C LYS A 189 37.46 -9.69 -9.55
N GLY A 190 36.66 -8.82 -10.12
CA GLY A 190 36.77 -8.42 -11.55
C GLY A 190 36.09 -9.38 -12.53
N GLY A 191 35.62 -10.56 -12.08
CA GLY A 191 34.93 -11.51 -12.95
C GLY A 191 33.52 -11.05 -13.35
N GLN A 192 33.11 -11.51 -14.51
CA GLN A 192 31.78 -11.18 -15.06
C GLN A 192 30.69 -11.89 -14.25
N VAL A 193 29.62 -11.14 -13.90
CA VAL A 193 28.39 -11.65 -13.28
C VAL A 193 27.17 -11.29 -14.14
N LYS A 194 27.21 -10.12 -14.79
CA LYS A 194 26.12 -9.67 -15.69
C LYS A 194 26.03 -10.59 -16.90
N ASN A 195 24.83 -11.09 -17.19
CA ASN A 195 24.51 -12.06 -18.26
C ASN A 195 25.20 -13.42 -18.09
N ALA A 196 25.82 -13.70 -16.94
CA ALA A 196 26.39 -15.01 -16.66
C ALA A 196 25.41 -15.81 -15.80
N PHE A 197 25.35 -17.11 -16.03
CA PHE A 197 24.49 -18.04 -15.31
C PHE A 197 25.15 -19.41 -15.14
N TYR A 198 24.55 -20.24 -14.29
CA TYR A 198 24.83 -21.65 -14.20
C TYR A 198 23.53 -22.43 -14.47
N LEU A 199 23.56 -23.40 -15.38
CA LEU A 199 22.40 -24.23 -15.67
C LEU A 199 22.44 -25.50 -14.79
N VAL A 200 21.46 -25.65 -13.90
CA VAL A 200 21.16 -26.93 -13.26
C VAL A 200 20.29 -27.72 -14.24
N GLU A 201 20.83 -28.81 -14.79
CA GLU A 201 20.15 -29.59 -15.80
C GLU A 201 18.91 -30.28 -15.26
N GLY A 202 17.86 -30.35 -16.08
CA GLY A 202 16.63 -31.02 -15.72
C GLY A 202 16.72 -32.53 -15.95
N THR A 203 16.05 -33.29 -15.10
CA THR A 203 15.91 -34.76 -15.23
C THR A 203 14.61 -35.14 -15.94
N ALA A 204 13.61 -34.23 -15.98
CA ALA A 204 12.31 -34.45 -16.64
C ALA A 204 12.39 -34.17 -18.15
N LYS A 205 12.69 -35.20 -18.94
CA LYS A 205 12.86 -35.11 -20.41
C LYS A 205 11.65 -34.60 -21.20
N ALA A 206 10.45 -34.56 -20.60
CA ALA A 206 9.21 -34.15 -21.25
C ALA A 206 8.72 -32.75 -20.85
N ALA A 207 9.29 -32.13 -19.81
CA ALA A 207 8.83 -30.86 -19.31
C ALA A 207 9.40 -29.70 -20.15
N LYS A 208 8.53 -28.98 -20.85
CA LYS A 208 8.89 -27.76 -21.57
C LYS A 208 8.83 -26.57 -20.61
N ARG A 209 9.58 -26.63 -19.51
CA ARG A 209 9.69 -25.56 -18.50
C ARG A 209 11.14 -25.28 -18.21
N LEU A 210 11.48 -24.00 -18.07
CA LEU A 210 12.79 -23.53 -17.65
C LEU A 210 12.59 -22.48 -16.58
N TRP A 211 13.24 -22.69 -15.44
CA TRP A 211 13.19 -21.76 -14.33
C TRP A 211 14.41 -20.85 -14.31
N ILE A 212 14.23 -19.64 -13.76
CA ILE A 212 15.33 -18.72 -13.46
C ILE A 212 15.25 -18.36 -11.99
N ALA A 213 16.26 -18.70 -11.21
CA ALA A 213 16.33 -18.47 -9.76
C ALA A 213 17.54 -17.58 -9.42
N GLU A 214 17.43 -16.73 -8.38
CA GLU A 214 18.53 -15.89 -7.95
C GLU A 214 19.68 -16.70 -7.35
N GLY A 215 19.37 -17.62 -6.43
CA GLY A 215 20.33 -18.38 -5.64
C GLY A 215 20.54 -19.83 -6.08
N TYR A 216 21.75 -20.36 -5.84
CA TYR A 216 22.07 -21.75 -6.17
C TYR A 216 21.25 -22.76 -5.36
N ALA A 217 21.05 -22.55 -4.04
CA ALA A 217 20.23 -23.43 -3.21
C ALA A 217 18.76 -23.42 -3.66
N THR A 218 18.21 -22.26 -4.00
CA THR A 218 16.87 -22.08 -4.56
C THR A 218 16.71 -22.89 -5.86
N ALA A 219 17.70 -22.80 -6.76
CA ALA A 219 17.70 -23.54 -8.02
C ALA A 219 17.73 -25.06 -7.80
N LEU A 220 18.56 -25.54 -6.88
CA LEU A 220 18.61 -26.95 -6.52
C LEU A 220 17.30 -27.47 -5.94
N THR A 221 16.64 -26.67 -5.10
CA THR A 221 15.35 -27.01 -4.52
C THR A 221 14.28 -27.17 -5.61
N ILE A 222 14.18 -26.21 -6.52
CA ILE A 222 13.22 -26.28 -7.63
C ILE A 222 13.52 -27.47 -8.54
N ASN A 223 14.77 -27.66 -8.92
CA ASN A 223 15.18 -28.82 -9.74
C ASN A 223 14.86 -30.17 -9.07
N TYR A 224 15.18 -30.30 -7.78
CA TYR A 224 14.88 -31.51 -6.98
C TYR A 224 13.37 -31.79 -6.92
N LEU A 225 12.56 -30.76 -6.67
CA LEU A 225 11.12 -30.91 -6.49
C LEU A 225 10.35 -31.11 -7.80
N THR A 226 10.84 -30.59 -8.92
CA THR A 226 10.13 -30.57 -10.21
C THR A 226 10.77 -31.46 -11.27
N GLY A 227 12.08 -31.68 -11.21
CA GLY A 227 12.88 -32.26 -12.28
C GLY A 227 13.13 -31.31 -13.47
N ASP A 228 12.67 -30.06 -13.40
CA ASP A 228 12.86 -29.06 -14.46
C ASP A 228 14.29 -28.49 -14.45
N ALA A 229 14.75 -27.98 -15.60
CA ALA A 229 16.00 -27.23 -15.66
C ALA A 229 15.87 -25.85 -15.00
N VAL A 230 16.94 -25.38 -14.35
CA VAL A 230 16.96 -24.09 -13.63
C VAL A 230 18.23 -23.31 -13.96
N MET A 231 18.08 -22.08 -14.47
CA MET A 231 19.19 -21.13 -14.64
C MET A 231 19.39 -20.37 -13.32
N VAL A 232 20.58 -20.45 -12.77
CA VAL A 232 21.00 -19.67 -11.60
C VAL A 232 21.47 -18.29 -12.07
N ALA A 233 20.77 -17.25 -11.69
CA ALA A 233 21.07 -15.86 -12.11
C ALA A 233 22.12 -15.17 -11.25
N PHE A 234 22.39 -15.67 -10.05
CA PHE A 234 23.31 -15.14 -9.04
C PHE A 234 22.98 -13.72 -8.54
N SER A 235 22.03 -13.05 -9.17
CA SER A 235 21.50 -11.73 -8.77
C SER A 235 20.18 -11.48 -9.48
N SER A 236 19.21 -10.92 -8.76
CA SER A 236 17.90 -10.52 -9.34
C SER A 236 18.03 -9.44 -10.43
N VAL A 237 19.14 -8.70 -10.48
CA VAL A 237 19.42 -7.76 -11.57
C VAL A 237 19.61 -8.48 -12.93
N ASN A 238 20.00 -9.75 -12.92
CA ASN A 238 20.16 -10.55 -14.13
C ASN A 238 18.86 -11.15 -14.66
N PHE A 239 17.75 -11.11 -13.92
CA PHE A 239 16.50 -11.77 -14.31
C PHE A 239 16.01 -11.36 -15.70
N LEU A 240 15.99 -10.05 -16.01
CA LEU A 240 15.51 -9.56 -17.29
C LEU A 240 16.39 -10.03 -18.46
N SER A 241 17.70 -9.97 -18.32
CA SER A 241 18.62 -10.40 -19.40
C SER A 241 18.59 -11.90 -19.60
N LEU A 242 18.53 -12.69 -18.53
CA LEU A 242 18.45 -14.15 -18.62
C LEU A 242 17.07 -14.61 -19.12
N ALA A 243 15.98 -13.92 -18.76
CA ALA A 243 14.66 -14.19 -19.33
C ALA A 243 14.65 -13.95 -20.84
N SER A 244 15.28 -12.88 -21.31
CA SER A 244 15.42 -12.60 -22.76
C SER A 244 16.23 -13.69 -23.48
N ILE A 245 17.35 -14.15 -22.90
CA ILE A 245 18.16 -15.26 -23.42
C ILE A 245 17.30 -16.55 -23.43
N ALA A 246 16.64 -16.88 -22.31
CA ALA A 246 15.81 -18.07 -22.18
C ALA A 246 14.66 -18.08 -23.21
N CYS A 247 13.96 -16.96 -23.41
CA CYS A 247 12.89 -16.84 -24.41
C CYS A 247 13.41 -17.02 -25.84
N SER A 248 14.63 -16.56 -26.14
CA SER A 248 15.28 -16.72 -27.44
C SER A 248 15.75 -18.15 -27.70
N GLU A 249 16.42 -18.76 -26.74
CA GLU A 249 17.02 -20.10 -26.89
C GLU A 249 16.00 -21.24 -26.70
N TYR A 250 14.95 -21.00 -25.88
CA TYR A 250 13.92 -21.97 -25.55
C TYR A 250 12.51 -21.46 -25.88
N PRO A 251 12.19 -21.12 -27.14
CA PRO A 251 10.95 -20.44 -27.53
C PRO A 251 9.68 -21.26 -27.27
N THR A 252 9.80 -22.57 -27.06
CA THR A 252 8.67 -23.46 -26.76
C THR A 252 8.52 -23.78 -25.27
N HIS A 253 9.38 -23.26 -24.42
CA HIS A 253 9.36 -23.51 -22.98
C HIS A 253 8.57 -22.42 -22.23
N GLN A 254 7.87 -22.82 -21.21
CA GLN A 254 7.35 -21.89 -20.20
C GLN A 254 8.54 -21.41 -19.35
N ILE A 255 8.83 -20.11 -19.41
CA ILE A 255 9.88 -19.51 -18.57
C ILE A 255 9.25 -19.04 -17.27
N ILE A 256 9.83 -19.46 -16.14
CA ILE A 256 9.32 -19.19 -14.79
C ILE A 256 10.40 -18.50 -13.98
N ILE A 257 10.10 -17.32 -13.45
CA ILE A 257 10.99 -16.56 -12.56
C ILE A 257 10.71 -16.95 -11.12
N ALA A 258 11.61 -17.65 -10.48
CA ALA A 258 11.58 -17.94 -9.05
C ALA A 258 12.14 -16.71 -8.30
N ALA A 259 11.28 -15.77 -8.01
CA ALA A 259 11.65 -14.56 -7.27
C ALA A 259 11.58 -14.82 -5.75
N ASP A 260 12.46 -14.17 -4.99
CA ASP A 260 12.45 -14.22 -3.54
C ASP A 260 11.29 -13.37 -2.99
N ARG A 261 10.73 -13.78 -1.85
CA ARG A 261 9.71 -13.03 -1.13
C ARG A 261 10.38 -12.18 -0.04
N ASP A 262 10.87 -11.02 -0.42
CA ASP A 262 11.52 -10.09 0.48
C ASP A 262 10.52 -9.27 1.31
N LEU A 263 10.89 -8.93 2.55
CA LEU A 263 10.10 -8.04 3.41
C LEU A 263 9.89 -6.64 2.80
N ASN A 264 10.85 -6.16 2.03
CA ASN A 264 10.79 -4.86 1.34
C ASN A 264 10.23 -4.94 -0.09
N GLY A 265 9.80 -6.12 -0.54
CA GLY A 265 9.21 -6.33 -1.86
C GLY A 265 10.17 -6.21 -3.05
N ALA A 266 11.48 -6.14 -2.83
CA ALA A 266 12.45 -5.91 -3.90
C ALA A 266 12.51 -7.07 -4.92
N GLY A 267 12.50 -8.31 -4.46
CA GLY A 267 12.47 -9.52 -5.31
C GLY A 267 11.18 -9.59 -6.13
N GLN A 268 10.03 -9.35 -5.48
CA GLN A 268 8.73 -9.33 -6.12
C GLN A 268 8.64 -8.25 -7.22
N THR A 269 9.09 -7.04 -6.92
CA THR A 269 9.06 -5.91 -7.88
C THR A 269 9.92 -6.20 -9.11
N ARG A 270 11.10 -6.78 -8.93
CA ARG A 270 12.00 -7.15 -10.04
C ARG A 270 11.43 -8.31 -10.86
N GLY A 271 10.87 -9.33 -10.19
CA GLY A 271 10.18 -10.43 -10.86
C GLY A 271 9.00 -9.94 -11.70
N ALA A 272 8.15 -9.06 -11.15
CA ALA A 272 7.02 -8.47 -11.86
C ALA A 272 7.45 -7.63 -13.08
N ALA A 273 8.54 -6.87 -12.98
CA ALA A 273 9.09 -6.12 -14.12
C ALA A 273 9.52 -7.03 -15.28
N VAL A 274 10.06 -8.22 -14.97
CA VAL A 274 10.46 -9.21 -16.00
C VAL A 274 9.26 -9.86 -16.64
N THR A 275 8.24 -10.23 -15.86
CA THR A 275 7.01 -10.83 -16.40
C THR A 275 6.22 -9.86 -17.29
N GLY A 276 6.29 -8.55 -17.00
CA GLY A 276 5.71 -7.51 -17.86
C GLY A 276 6.46 -7.27 -19.17
N ALA A 277 7.77 -7.55 -19.22
CA ALA A 277 8.62 -7.34 -20.38
C ALA A 277 8.77 -8.60 -21.26
N CYS A 278 8.71 -9.79 -20.66
CA CYS A 278 8.81 -11.10 -21.29
C CYS A 278 7.58 -11.92 -20.90
N ASN A 279 7.09 -12.77 -21.78
CA ASN A 279 5.95 -13.65 -21.49
C ASN A 279 6.35 -14.78 -20.51
N CYS A 280 6.72 -14.39 -19.28
CA CYS A 280 7.19 -15.27 -18.23
C CYS A 280 6.17 -15.35 -17.09
N THR A 281 6.21 -16.44 -16.32
CA THR A 281 5.42 -16.60 -15.10
C THR A 281 6.31 -16.27 -13.89
N MET A 282 5.79 -15.57 -12.88
CA MET A 282 6.49 -15.37 -11.61
C MET A 282 6.02 -16.39 -10.58
N ALA A 283 6.95 -17.00 -9.89
CA ALA A 283 6.73 -17.93 -8.79
C ALA A 283 7.31 -17.37 -7.50
N LEU A 284 6.45 -17.17 -6.48
CA LEU A 284 6.87 -16.72 -5.15
C LEU A 284 6.74 -17.87 -4.14
N PRO A 285 7.72 -18.07 -3.25
CA PRO A 285 7.61 -19.07 -2.20
C PRO A 285 6.48 -18.73 -1.22
N PRO A 286 5.88 -19.72 -0.55
CA PRO A 286 4.81 -19.50 0.43
C PRO A 286 5.29 -18.85 1.73
N VAL A 287 6.60 -18.79 1.95
CA VAL A 287 7.24 -18.17 3.13
C VAL A 287 8.06 -16.97 2.75
N PHE A 288 8.45 -16.12 3.69
CA PHE A 288 9.48 -15.11 3.48
C PHE A 288 10.83 -15.75 3.22
N GLY A 289 11.59 -15.23 2.27
CA GLY A 289 12.84 -15.77 1.80
C GLY A 289 12.72 -16.39 0.42
N ASP A 290 13.41 -17.49 0.19
CA ASP A 290 13.46 -18.20 -1.09
C ASP A 290 12.76 -19.56 -1.06
N TRP A 291 12.74 -20.29 -2.19
CA TRP A 291 12.12 -21.62 -2.26
C TRP A 291 12.89 -22.69 -1.46
N ASN A 292 14.18 -22.48 -1.16
CA ASN A 292 14.91 -23.35 -0.25
C ASN A 292 14.51 -23.10 1.21
N ASP A 293 14.20 -21.85 1.57
CA ASP A 293 13.66 -21.55 2.90
C ASP A 293 12.28 -22.20 3.07
N ALA A 294 11.42 -22.17 2.04
CA ALA A 294 10.15 -22.89 2.06
C ALA A 294 10.35 -24.40 2.23
N PHE A 295 11.32 -24.98 1.53
CA PHE A 295 11.65 -26.40 1.61
C PHE A 295 12.15 -26.83 3.00
N THR A 296 13.01 -26.01 3.60
CA THR A 296 13.57 -26.31 4.92
C THR A 296 12.58 -26.08 6.08
N GLN A 297 11.64 -25.10 5.92
CA GLN A 297 10.66 -24.78 6.95
C GLN A 297 9.40 -25.65 6.87
N ASN A 298 8.86 -25.84 5.67
CA ASN A 298 7.55 -26.51 5.45
C ASN A 298 7.69 -27.98 5.02
N GLY A 299 8.90 -28.42 4.69
CA GLY A 299 9.17 -29.77 4.18
C GLY A 299 8.90 -29.95 2.69
N GLU A 300 9.27 -31.15 2.20
CA GLU A 300 9.24 -31.46 0.76
C GLU A 300 7.84 -31.43 0.16
N GLU A 301 6.87 -32.11 0.80
CA GLU A 301 5.53 -32.29 0.24
C GLU A 301 4.77 -30.97 0.12
N ALA A 302 4.81 -30.14 1.15
CA ALA A 302 4.14 -28.83 1.15
C ALA A 302 4.76 -27.88 0.12
N THR A 303 6.11 -27.88 -0.01
CA THR A 303 6.80 -27.03 -0.99
C THR A 303 6.55 -27.53 -2.41
N ARG A 304 6.54 -28.83 -2.64
CA ARG A 304 6.19 -29.45 -3.93
C ARG A 304 4.77 -29.06 -4.34
N HIS A 305 3.81 -29.13 -3.42
CA HIS A 305 2.43 -28.70 -3.69
C HIS A 305 2.36 -27.21 -4.07
N ALA A 306 3.05 -26.34 -3.34
CA ALA A 306 3.09 -24.91 -3.64
C ALA A 306 3.69 -24.62 -5.02
N ILE A 307 4.77 -25.31 -5.40
CA ILE A 307 5.36 -25.20 -6.75
C ILE A 307 4.35 -25.68 -7.81
N HIS A 308 3.68 -26.81 -7.59
CA HIS A 308 2.69 -27.34 -8.54
C HIS A 308 1.53 -26.38 -8.78
N GLU A 309 1.07 -25.66 -7.76
CA GLU A 309 0.02 -24.65 -7.94
C GLU A 309 0.46 -23.50 -8.86
N VAL A 310 1.74 -23.09 -8.80
CA VAL A 310 2.28 -22.04 -9.68
C VAL A 310 2.45 -22.51 -11.12
N ILE A 311 2.91 -23.76 -11.31
CA ILE A 311 3.19 -24.29 -12.66
C ILE A 311 1.98 -24.95 -13.34
N LYS A 312 0.82 -25.01 -12.66
CA LYS A 312 -0.41 -25.41 -13.33
C LYS A 312 -0.56 -24.55 -14.59
N PRO A 313 -0.75 -25.18 -15.77
CA PRO A 313 -0.97 -24.38 -16.98
C PRO A 313 -2.12 -23.41 -16.68
N ALA A 314 -1.90 -22.15 -16.94
CA ALA A 314 -2.98 -21.18 -16.91
C ALA A 314 -4.09 -21.79 -17.78
N VAL A 315 -5.29 -21.99 -17.20
CA VAL A 315 -6.43 -22.51 -17.97
C VAL A 315 -6.51 -21.64 -19.22
N ALA A 316 -6.30 -22.26 -20.39
CA ALA A 316 -6.22 -21.55 -21.65
C ALA A 316 -7.43 -20.63 -21.76
N SER A 317 -7.17 -19.38 -22.11
CA SER A 317 -8.27 -18.44 -22.36
C SER A 317 -9.14 -19.00 -23.49
N PRO A 318 -10.47 -18.90 -23.41
CA PRO A 318 -11.33 -19.25 -24.55
C PRO A 318 -10.91 -18.56 -25.86
N PHE A 319 -10.20 -17.44 -25.76
CA PHE A 319 -9.68 -16.65 -26.88
C PHE A 319 -8.34 -17.16 -27.44
N ASP A 320 -7.69 -18.15 -26.81
CA ASP A 320 -6.41 -18.71 -27.28
C ASP A 320 -6.58 -19.67 -28.47
N THR A 321 -7.77 -20.27 -28.60
CA THR A 321 -8.07 -21.29 -29.59
C THR A 321 -9.19 -20.89 -30.57
N MET A 322 -9.80 -19.73 -30.34
CA MET A 322 -10.93 -19.24 -31.13
C MET A 322 -10.46 -18.40 -32.31
N SER A 323 -11.01 -18.66 -33.51
CA SER A 323 -10.79 -17.83 -34.68
C SER A 323 -11.66 -16.57 -34.70
N GLU A 324 -11.28 -15.55 -35.49
CA GLU A 324 -12.08 -14.34 -35.73
C GLU A 324 -13.51 -14.69 -36.20
N ALA A 325 -13.64 -15.62 -37.17
CA ALA A 325 -14.91 -16.01 -37.72
C ALA A 325 -15.85 -16.64 -36.66
N GLU A 326 -15.32 -17.56 -35.83
CA GLU A 326 -16.07 -18.17 -34.75
C GLU A 326 -16.52 -17.11 -33.74
N PHE A 327 -15.61 -16.21 -33.31
CA PHE A 327 -15.95 -15.15 -32.39
C PHE A 327 -16.98 -14.17 -32.96
N THR A 328 -16.83 -13.80 -34.22
CA THR A 328 -17.75 -12.83 -34.85
C THR A 328 -19.15 -13.41 -34.99
N ALA A 329 -19.29 -14.72 -35.24
CA ALA A 329 -20.57 -15.42 -35.33
C ALA A 329 -21.33 -15.51 -33.99
N LEU A 330 -20.65 -15.38 -32.83
CA LEU A 330 -21.30 -15.43 -31.51
C LEU A 330 -22.27 -14.26 -31.32
N SER A 331 -23.37 -14.51 -30.65
CA SER A 331 -24.27 -13.49 -30.10
C SER A 331 -23.57 -12.67 -29.01
N VAL A 332 -24.15 -11.53 -28.63
CA VAL A 332 -23.61 -10.69 -27.55
C VAL A 332 -23.54 -11.44 -26.22
N SER A 333 -24.55 -12.25 -25.91
CA SER A 333 -24.59 -13.06 -24.69
C SER A 333 -23.53 -14.15 -24.66
N GLU A 334 -23.29 -14.83 -25.79
CA GLU A 334 -22.22 -15.82 -25.90
C GLU A 334 -20.85 -15.17 -25.77
N LYS A 335 -20.61 -14.00 -26.41
CA LYS A 335 -19.39 -13.22 -26.23
C LYS A 335 -19.19 -12.81 -24.79
N ALA A 336 -20.24 -12.34 -24.11
CA ALA A 336 -20.18 -12.00 -22.70
C ALA A 336 -19.81 -13.21 -21.82
N GLN A 337 -20.39 -14.39 -22.10
CA GLN A 337 -20.03 -15.63 -21.39
C GLN A 337 -18.55 -15.99 -21.62
N ARG A 338 -18.03 -15.85 -22.85
CA ARG A 338 -16.59 -16.09 -23.12
C ARG A 338 -15.68 -15.15 -22.34
N VAL A 339 -16.08 -13.88 -22.17
CA VAL A 339 -15.35 -12.95 -21.30
C VAL A 339 -15.40 -13.41 -19.84
N VAL A 340 -16.54 -13.85 -19.32
CA VAL A 340 -16.66 -14.41 -17.96
C VAL A 340 -15.74 -15.62 -17.78
N ASP A 341 -15.71 -16.53 -18.77
CA ASP A 341 -14.86 -17.72 -18.77
C ASP A 341 -13.37 -17.34 -18.80
N HIS A 342 -13.00 -16.32 -19.60
CA HIS A 342 -11.64 -15.76 -19.63
C HIS A 342 -11.17 -15.30 -18.24
N TYR A 343 -12.04 -14.62 -17.51
CA TYR A 343 -11.80 -14.22 -16.13
C TYR A 343 -12.05 -15.36 -15.12
N LYS A 344 -12.21 -16.61 -15.56
CA LYS A 344 -12.36 -17.82 -14.70
C LYS A 344 -13.48 -17.66 -13.67
N ASN A 345 -14.60 -17.09 -14.06
CA ASN A 345 -15.71 -16.78 -13.16
C ASN A 345 -15.30 -15.94 -11.93
N SER A 346 -14.36 -15.01 -12.13
CA SER A 346 -13.87 -14.09 -11.10
C SER A 346 -14.40 -12.66 -11.30
N LEU A 347 -15.54 -12.51 -11.97
CA LEU A 347 -16.27 -11.25 -12.11
C LEU A 347 -17.56 -11.29 -11.29
N ALA A 348 -17.93 -10.17 -10.71
CA ALA A 348 -19.20 -9.96 -10.01
C ALA A 348 -19.68 -8.52 -10.21
N VAL A 349 -20.95 -8.27 -10.03
CA VAL A 349 -21.55 -6.94 -10.08
C VAL A 349 -22.04 -6.54 -8.69
N ASP A 350 -22.02 -5.25 -8.36
CA ASP A 350 -22.59 -4.74 -7.13
C ASP A 350 -24.12 -4.96 -7.07
N PRO A 351 -24.75 -4.92 -5.89
CA PRO A 351 -26.19 -5.18 -5.76
C PRO A 351 -27.08 -4.27 -6.61
N ASN A 352 -26.58 -3.09 -7.02
CA ASN A 352 -27.33 -2.15 -7.85
C ASN A 352 -27.09 -2.38 -9.37
N GLY A 353 -26.24 -3.35 -9.75
CA GLY A 353 -25.94 -3.66 -11.14
C GLY A 353 -25.06 -2.63 -11.86
N GLN A 354 -24.40 -1.73 -11.12
CA GLN A 354 -23.66 -0.62 -11.70
C GLN A 354 -22.15 -0.88 -11.79
N LEU A 355 -21.54 -1.37 -10.70
CA LEU A 355 -20.11 -1.54 -10.57
C LEU A 355 -19.70 -3.00 -10.75
N LEU A 356 -18.80 -3.24 -11.70
CA LEU A 356 -18.12 -4.53 -11.82
C LEU A 356 -16.98 -4.62 -10.81
N SER A 357 -16.77 -5.83 -10.31
CA SER A 357 -15.60 -6.18 -9.50
C SER A 357 -14.96 -7.45 -10.03
N ARG A 358 -13.63 -7.54 -9.88
CA ARG A 358 -12.83 -8.73 -10.18
C ARG A 358 -12.23 -9.28 -8.90
N TYR A 359 -12.32 -10.60 -8.73
CA TYR A 359 -11.60 -11.28 -7.68
C TYR A 359 -10.15 -11.46 -8.07
N GLU A 360 -9.25 -10.83 -7.32
CA GLU A 360 -7.82 -10.80 -7.58
C GLU A 360 -7.06 -10.77 -6.26
N ALA A 361 -5.99 -11.57 -6.14
CA ALA A 361 -5.14 -11.64 -4.96
C ALA A 361 -5.89 -11.78 -3.63
N GLY A 362 -7.02 -12.52 -3.62
CA GLY A 362 -7.78 -12.79 -2.40
C GLY A 362 -8.92 -11.81 -2.09
N ALA A 363 -9.10 -10.75 -2.86
CA ALA A 363 -10.14 -9.75 -2.66
C ALA A 363 -10.91 -9.39 -3.93
N TRP A 364 -12.13 -8.89 -3.77
CA TRP A 364 -12.95 -8.34 -4.82
C TRP A 364 -12.63 -6.85 -4.99
N LYS A 365 -11.96 -6.48 -6.08
CA LYS A 365 -11.59 -5.11 -6.41
C LYS A 365 -12.55 -4.53 -7.44
N VAL A 366 -13.00 -3.29 -7.22
CA VAL A 366 -13.85 -2.57 -8.19
C VAL A 366 -13.05 -2.30 -9.47
N ILE A 367 -13.67 -2.56 -10.63
CA ILE A 367 -13.12 -2.23 -11.94
C ILE A 367 -13.92 -1.06 -12.51
N TYR A 368 -13.24 0.02 -12.85
CA TYR A 368 -13.88 1.13 -13.54
C TYR A 368 -14.24 0.75 -14.98
N TYR A 369 -15.39 1.22 -15.44
CA TYR A 369 -15.89 0.91 -16.80
C TYR A 369 -14.85 1.17 -17.90
N ALA A 370 -14.13 2.29 -17.83
CA ALA A 370 -13.14 2.65 -18.84
C ALA A 370 -11.98 1.65 -18.93
N ASP A 371 -11.57 1.07 -17.83
CA ASP A 371 -10.49 0.09 -17.77
C ASP A 371 -10.99 -1.27 -18.28
N PHE A 372 -12.15 -1.71 -17.78
CA PHE A 372 -12.75 -2.97 -18.25
C PHE A 372 -13.09 -2.94 -19.75
N ALA A 373 -13.62 -1.82 -20.26
CA ALA A 373 -13.89 -1.65 -21.68
C ALA A 373 -12.60 -1.72 -22.53
N ARG A 374 -11.48 -1.24 -22.01
CA ARG A 374 -10.15 -1.34 -22.63
C ARG A 374 -9.65 -2.78 -22.65
N ASP A 375 -9.82 -3.51 -21.55
CA ASP A 375 -9.49 -4.93 -21.47
C ASP A 375 -10.32 -5.74 -22.47
N VAL A 376 -11.63 -5.50 -22.53
CA VAL A 376 -12.52 -6.16 -23.52
C VAL A 376 -12.11 -5.82 -24.94
N ALA A 377 -11.78 -4.55 -25.24
CA ALA A 377 -11.31 -4.14 -26.57
C ALA A 377 -10.01 -4.87 -26.96
N ALA A 378 -9.09 -5.08 -26.01
CA ALA A 378 -7.87 -5.84 -26.23
C ALA A 378 -8.15 -7.31 -26.62
N LEU A 379 -9.22 -7.93 -26.06
CA LEU A 379 -9.64 -9.28 -26.48
C LEU A 379 -10.12 -9.31 -27.93
N PHE A 380 -10.86 -8.28 -28.39
CA PHE A 380 -11.24 -8.17 -29.80
C PHE A 380 -10.02 -8.00 -30.71
N GLN A 381 -9.07 -7.13 -30.32
CA GLN A 381 -7.83 -6.92 -31.08
C GLN A 381 -6.99 -8.20 -31.18
N ARG A 382 -6.92 -8.98 -30.11
CA ARG A 382 -6.20 -10.27 -30.09
C ARG A 382 -6.73 -11.27 -31.13
N LEU A 383 -8.02 -11.18 -31.46
CA LEU A 383 -8.69 -12.04 -32.44
C LEU A 383 -8.79 -11.36 -33.81
N ASP A 384 -8.19 -10.20 -34.01
CA ASP A 384 -8.36 -9.37 -35.23
C ASP A 384 -9.84 -9.03 -35.55
N ALA A 385 -10.73 -9.13 -34.52
CA ALA A 385 -12.16 -8.96 -34.70
C ALA A 385 -12.57 -7.47 -34.63
N PRO A 386 -13.46 -7.00 -35.54
CA PRO A 386 -13.85 -5.60 -35.61
C PRO A 386 -14.77 -5.22 -34.40
N PHE A 387 -14.50 -4.10 -33.77
CA PHE A 387 -15.30 -3.58 -32.70
C PHE A 387 -15.59 -2.08 -32.84
N SER A 388 -16.58 -1.61 -32.07
CA SER A 388 -16.88 -0.20 -31.86
C SER A 388 -17.18 0.02 -30.39
N SER A 389 -17.13 1.28 -29.91
CA SER A 389 -17.48 1.63 -28.53
C SER A 389 -18.90 1.14 -28.16
N ALA A 390 -19.85 1.22 -29.07
CA ALA A 390 -21.22 0.73 -28.87
C ALA A 390 -21.28 -0.80 -28.69
N LYS A 391 -20.52 -1.57 -29.48
CA LYS A 391 -20.45 -3.04 -29.33
C LYS A 391 -19.83 -3.42 -27.97
N ILE A 392 -18.74 -2.74 -27.55
CA ILE A 392 -18.11 -2.97 -26.25
C ILE A 392 -19.07 -2.64 -25.11
N ALA A 393 -19.76 -1.49 -25.18
CA ALA A 393 -20.73 -1.10 -24.17
C ALA A 393 -21.87 -2.14 -24.06
N SER A 394 -22.45 -2.57 -25.17
CA SER A 394 -23.51 -3.60 -25.21
C SER A 394 -23.04 -4.92 -24.58
N LEU A 395 -21.79 -5.33 -24.86
CA LEU A 395 -21.21 -6.54 -24.29
C LEU A 395 -21.02 -6.41 -22.78
N VAL A 396 -20.49 -5.28 -22.28
CA VAL A 396 -20.30 -5.03 -20.85
C VAL A 396 -21.63 -5.00 -20.11
N GLU A 397 -22.65 -4.34 -20.66
CA GLU A 397 -23.97 -4.31 -20.04
C GLU A 397 -24.63 -5.71 -20.04
N THR A 398 -24.47 -6.50 -21.09
CA THR A 398 -24.93 -7.90 -21.12
C THR A 398 -24.19 -8.76 -20.08
N LEU A 399 -22.86 -8.55 -19.93
CA LEU A 399 -22.07 -9.27 -18.95
C LEU A 399 -22.53 -9.00 -17.51
N LYS A 400 -22.92 -7.78 -17.18
CA LYS A 400 -23.46 -7.43 -15.85
C LYS A 400 -24.71 -8.21 -15.51
N LEU A 401 -25.50 -8.66 -16.51
CA LEU A 401 -26.72 -9.45 -16.27
C LEU A 401 -26.44 -10.93 -15.98
N ILE A 402 -25.27 -11.45 -16.34
CA ILE A 402 -24.94 -12.87 -16.19
C ILE A 402 -23.96 -13.17 -15.05
N VAL A 403 -23.15 -12.19 -14.63
CA VAL A 403 -22.24 -12.38 -13.48
C VAL A 403 -23.01 -12.37 -12.16
N PRO A 404 -22.51 -13.06 -11.11
CA PRO A 404 -23.17 -13.06 -9.81
C PRO A 404 -23.17 -11.67 -9.17
N GLN A 405 -24.20 -11.40 -8.36
CA GLN A 405 -24.23 -10.21 -7.52
C GLN A 405 -23.29 -10.38 -6.32
N GLN A 406 -22.50 -9.36 -6.06
CA GLN A 406 -21.58 -9.31 -4.94
C GLN A 406 -22.34 -9.28 -3.61
N GLN A 407 -21.94 -10.15 -2.69
CA GLN A 407 -22.49 -10.21 -1.34
C GLN A 407 -21.63 -9.38 -0.36
N ASN A 408 -22.18 -9.13 0.82
CA ASN A 408 -21.40 -8.54 1.90
C ASN A 408 -20.52 -9.63 2.55
N PRO A 409 -19.25 -9.33 2.85
CA PRO A 409 -18.40 -10.24 3.61
C PRO A 409 -18.98 -10.50 4.99
N ALA A 410 -18.76 -11.70 5.51
CA ALA A 410 -19.12 -12.01 6.89
C ALA A 410 -18.26 -11.19 7.86
N ARG A 411 -18.88 -10.56 8.87
CA ARG A 411 -18.25 -9.60 9.78
C ARG A 411 -17.08 -10.14 10.61
N GLN A 412 -17.05 -11.44 10.83
CA GLN A 412 -16.00 -12.13 11.56
C GLN A 412 -14.75 -12.41 10.70
N LEU A 413 -14.81 -12.21 9.38
CA LEU A 413 -13.68 -12.48 8.50
C LEU A 413 -12.77 -11.28 8.37
N ILE A 414 -11.48 -11.50 8.61
CA ILE A 414 -10.42 -10.53 8.33
C ILE A 414 -9.49 -11.15 7.29
N GLY A 415 -9.33 -10.47 6.16
CA GLY A 415 -8.42 -10.88 5.10
C GLY A 415 -7.01 -10.39 5.36
N PHE A 416 -6.03 -11.28 5.21
CA PHE A 416 -4.61 -11.01 5.24
C PHE A 416 -4.00 -11.37 3.89
N ARG A 417 -2.77 -10.97 3.60
CA ARG A 417 -2.12 -11.29 2.34
C ARG A 417 -2.03 -12.80 2.07
N ASN A 418 -1.81 -13.62 3.09
CA ASN A 418 -1.64 -15.07 2.98
C ASN A 418 -2.89 -15.90 3.27
N GLY A 419 -4.05 -15.29 3.57
CA GLY A 419 -5.29 -16.04 3.85
C GLY A 419 -6.34 -15.21 4.60
N VAL A 420 -7.30 -15.90 5.19
CA VAL A 420 -8.45 -15.31 5.87
C VAL A 420 -8.59 -15.88 7.27
N LEU A 421 -8.68 -15.00 8.26
CA LEU A 421 -8.96 -15.38 9.65
C LEU A 421 -10.44 -15.18 9.96
N ASP A 422 -11.08 -16.24 10.45
CA ASP A 422 -12.40 -16.14 11.10
C ASP A 422 -12.17 -15.84 12.59
N THR A 423 -12.50 -14.63 13.02
CA THR A 423 -12.26 -14.16 14.41
C THR A 423 -13.14 -14.87 15.43
N ARG A 424 -14.26 -15.47 15.00
CA ARG A 424 -15.17 -16.22 15.89
C ARG A 424 -14.66 -17.60 16.22
N THR A 425 -14.00 -18.26 15.23
CA THR A 425 -13.51 -19.64 15.39
C THR A 425 -12.02 -19.71 15.62
N GLY A 426 -11.27 -18.63 15.33
CA GLY A 426 -9.81 -18.59 15.31
C GLY A 426 -9.19 -19.36 14.13
N LEU A 427 -10.02 -19.87 13.20
CA LEU A 427 -9.55 -20.64 12.05
C LEU A 427 -8.97 -19.72 10.99
N PHE A 428 -7.73 -20.00 10.59
CA PHE A 428 -7.07 -19.38 9.45
C PHE A 428 -7.16 -20.30 8.23
N SER A 429 -7.64 -19.79 7.09
CA SER A 429 -7.89 -20.57 5.88
C SER A 429 -7.37 -19.87 4.63
N PRO A 430 -7.13 -20.58 3.52
CA PRO A 430 -6.82 -19.95 2.23
C PRO A 430 -7.91 -18.98 1.77
N HIS A 431 -7.55 -18.07 0.87
CA HIS A 431 -8.50 -17.18 0.23
C HIS A 431 -9.54 -17.95 -0.61
N ASP A 432 -10.81 -17.55 -0.48
CA ASP A 432 -11.90 -18.04 -1.33
C ASP A 432 -12.75 -16.83 -1.79
N LYS A 433 -13.10 -16.81 -3.08
CA LYS A 433 -14.00 -15.78 -3.64
C LYS A 433 -15.37 -15.73 -2.97
N LYS A 434 -15.81 -16.82 -2.35
CA LYS A 434 -17.07 -16.91 -1.57
C LYS A 434 -17.03 -16.11 -0.27
N HIS A 435 -15.84 -15.72 0.22
CA HIS A 435 -15.70 -14.85 1.39
C HIS A 435 -16.15 -13.40 1.10
N TRP A 436 -16.23 -13.00 -0.16
CA TRP A 436 -16.64 -11.68 -0.62
C TRP A 436 -15.81 -10.52 -0.02
N LEU A 437 -14.58 -10.79 0.43
CA LEU A 437 -13.70 -9.77 0.98
C LEU A 437 -13.36 -8.75 -0.11
N ARG A 438 -13.38 -7.47 0.24
CA ARG A 438 -13.09 -6.34 -0.66
C ARG A 438 -11.71 -5.76 -0.42
N THR A 439 -11.17 -5.97 0.78
CA THR A 439 -9.90 -5.44 1.24
C THR A 439 -9.13 -6.50 2.03
N LEU A 440 -7.82 -6.39 2.02
CA LEU A 440 -6.91 -7.26 2.76
C LEU A 440 -5.91 -6.39 3.50
N CYS A 441 -5.58 -6.76 4.73
CA CYS A 441 -4.36 -6.28 5.38
C CYS A 441 -3.15 -6.87 4.65
N GLU A 442 -2.19 -6.04 4.27
CA GLU A 442 -1.02 -6.44 3.47
C GLU A 442 0.07 -7.16 4.28
N VAL A 443 -0.28 -7.65 5.45
CA VAL A 443 0.58 -8.44 6.34
C VAL A 443 0.25 -9.90 6.20
N ASP A 444 1.26 -10.78 6.29
CA ASP A 444 1.03 -12.20 6.46
C ASP A 444 0.64 -12.48 7.90
N TYR A 445 -0.53 -13.07 8.08
CA TYR A 445 -0.97 -13.52 9.39
C TYR A 445 -0.20 -14.79 9.81
N THR A 446 0.30 -14.76 11.03
CA THR A 446 0.87 -15.93 11.70
C THR A 446 0.20 -16.09 13.05
N GLN A 447 0.21 -17.31 13.60
CA GLN A 447 -0.35 -17.56 14.93
C GLN A 447 0.38 -16.73 15.99
N PRO A 448 -0.31 -16.30 17.07
CA PRO A 448 0.33 -15.69 18.22
C PRO A 448 1.48 -16.53 18.76
N VAL A 449 2.53 -15.87 19.20
CA VAL A 449 3.71 -16.52 19.81
C VAL A 449 3.61 -16.38 21.32
N ASP A 450 3.83 -17.47 22.04
CA ASP A 450 3.80 -17.47 23.50
C ASP A 450 4.83 -16.49 24.08
N GLY A 451 4.41 -15.65 25.00
CA GLY A 451 5.26 -14.63 25.62
C GLY A 451 5.53 -13.40 24.76
N GLU A 452 4.94 -13.31 23.54
CA GLU A 452 5.05 -12.12 22.70
C GLU A 452 4.28 -10.94 23.32
N SER A 453 4.92 -9.76 23.37
CA SER A 453 4.29 -8.51 23.83
C SER A 453 4.69 -7.35 22.94
N LEU A 454 3.87 -6.29 22.90
CA LEU A 454 4.20 -5.06 22.19
C LEU A 454 5.46 -4.39 22.73
N GLU A 455 5.67 -4.42 24.04
CA GLU A 455 6.79 -3.76 24.69
C GLU A 455 8.14 -4.33 24.26
N THR A 456 8.24 -5.65 24.15
CA THR A 456 9.50 -6.36 23.87
C THR A 456 9.69 -6.67 22.39
N HIS A 457 8.61 -6.91 21.63
CA HIS A 457 8.69 -7.39 20.24
C HIS A 457 8.25 -6.35 19.21
N ALA A 458 7.67 -5.23 19.66
CA ALA A 458 7.35 -4.05 18.83
C ALA A 458 7.75 -2.76 19.57
N PRO A 459 9.03 -2.59 19.95
CA PRO A 459 9.47 -1.52 20.85
C PRO A 459 9.36 -0.11 20.24
N ALA A 460 9.40 0.04 18.90
CA ALA A 460 9.20 1.34 18.26
C ALA A 460 7.73 1.75 18.34
N PHE A 461 6.82 0.82 18.03
CA PHE A 461 5.38 1.02 18.18
C PHE A 461 4.99 1.27 19.64
N TRP A 462 5.51 0.47 20.58
CA TRP A 462 5.21 0.60 21.99
C TRP A 462 5.59 1.98 22.55
N ARG A 463 6.80 2.47 22.23
CA ARG A 463 7.24 3.81 22.67
C ARG A 463 6.38 4.93 22.10
N TRP A 464 5.98 4.80 20.84
CA TRP A 464 5.06 5.75 20.22
C TRP A 464 3.68 5.69 20.89
N LEU A 465 3.13 4.49 21.09
CA LEU A 465 1.81 4.26 21.69
C LEU A 465 1.75 4.81 23.12
N ASP A 466 2.76 4.51 23.91
CA ASP A 466 2.85 4.94 25.31
C ASP A 466 2.89 6.47 25.44
N ARG A 467 3.68 7.12 24.58
CA ARG A 467 3.75 8.59 24.52
C ARG A 467 2.45 9.20 23.96
N ALA A 468 1.88 8.66 22.91
CA ALA A 468 0.61 9.12 22.34
C ALA A 468 -0.55 9.00 23.33
N ALA A 469 -0.49 8.02 24.23
CA ALA A 469 -1.43 7.84 25.33
C ALA A 469 -1.15 8.74 26.54
N GLY A 470 -0.07 9.53 26.55
CA GLY A 470 0.36 10.27 27.74
C GLY A 470 0.68 9.36 28.92
N PHE A 471 1.27 8.19 28.66
CA PHE A 471 1.61 7.14 29.62
C PHE A 471 0.40 6.56 30.40
N ASN A 472 -0.82 6.78 29.89
CA ASN A 472 -2.05 6.27 30.50
C ASN A 472 -2.40 4.89 29.90
N PRO A 473 -2.48 3.81 30.71
CA PRO A 473 -2.81 2.46 30.26
C PRO A 473 -4.19 2.34 29.59
N GLU A 474 -5.22 2.98 30.14
CA GLU A 474 -6.57 2.95 29.58
C GLU A 474 -6.60 3.60 28.19
N LYS A 475 -5.89 4.70 28.02
CA LYS A 475 -5.80 5.39 26.75
C LYS A 475 -4.99 4.60 25.70
N ARG A 476 -3.94 3.86 26.13
CA ARG A 476 -3.28 2.89 25.24
C ARG A 476 -4.27 1.88 24.68
N ASP A 477 -5.13 1.33 25.55
CA ASP A 477 -6.14 0.36 25.16
C ASP A 477 -7.16 0.95 24.18
N ILE A 478 -7.56 2.19 24.37
CA ILE A 478 -8.46 2.91 23.47
C ILE A 478 -7.80 3.13 22.08
N ILE A 479 -6.52 3.53 22.05
CA ILE A 479 -5.77 3.67 20.78
C ILE A 479 -5.65 2.31 20.07
N LEU A 480 -5.35 1.25 20.80
CA LEU A 480 -5.31 -0.11 20.23
C LEU A 480 -6.69 -0.54 19.71
N ALA A 481 -7.78 -0.21 20.42
CA ALA A 481 -9.15 -0.47 19.97
C ALA A 481 -9.49 0.29 18.67
N ALA A 482 -9.01 1.54 18.53
CA ALA A 482 -9.16 2.31 17.30
C ALA A 482 -8.39 1.67 16.13
N LEU A 483 -7.17 1.22 16.35
CA LEU A 483 -6.38 0.50 15.34
C LEU A 483 -7.02 -0.84 14.97
N PHE A 484 -7.58 -1.59 15.95
CA PHE A 484 -8.34 -2.81 15.66
C PHE A 484 -9.62 -2.52 14.84
N MET A 485 -10.32 -1.43 15.12
CA MET A 485 -11.48 -1.00 14.32
C MET A 485 -11.10 -0.83 12.85
N VAL A 486 -9.94 -0.28 12.55
CA VAL A 486 -9.41 -0.12 11.19
C VAL A 486 -9.01 -1.47 10.59
N LEU A 487 -8.18 -2.27 11.30
CA LEU A 487 -7.73 -3.59 10.85
C LEU A 487 -8.91 -4.51 10.46
N ALA A 488 -9.93 -4.54 11.31
CA ALA A 488 -11.11 -5.39 11.11
C ALA A 488 -12.22 -4.71 10.28
N ASN A 489 -11.97 -3.53 9.73
CA ASN A 489 -12.92 -2.70 8.97
C ASN A 489 -14.32 -2.65 9.64
N ARG A 490 -14.37 -2.28 10.92
CA ARG A 490 -15.61 -2.27 11.73
C ARG A 490 -16.40 -0.96 11.53
N TYR A 491 -16.63 -0.55 10.28
CA TYR A 491 -17.50 0.57 9.94
C TYR A 491 -18.93 0.38 10.45
N ASP A 492 -19.37 -0.88 10.66
CA ASP A 492 -20.66 -1.27 11.19
C ASP A 492 -20.87 -0.83 12.66
N TRP A 493 -19.83 -0.41 13.37
CA TRP A 493 -19.97 0.15 14.71
C TRP A 493 -20.59 1.54 14.73
N GLN A 494 -20.72 2.14 13.57
CA GLN A 494 -21.27 3.49 13.38
C GLN A 494 -20.45 4.56 14.11
N LEU A 495 -19.14 4.39 14.15
CA LEU A 495 -18.19 5.31 14.75
C LEU A 495 -17.26 5.91 13.69
N PHE A 496 -16.77 7.11 13.95
CA PHE A 496 -15.61 7.66 13.26
C PHE A 496 -14.59 8.15 14.28
N LEU A 497 -13.33 8.07 13.90
CA LEU A 497 -12.20 8.43 14.74
C LEU A 497 -11.76 9.86 14.42
N GLU A 498 -11.54 10.66 15.43
CA GLU A 498 -10.96 11.99 15.30
C GLU A 498 -9.76 12.12 16.24
N VAL A 499 -8.59 12.36 15.66
CA VAL A 499 -7.35 12.54 16.42
C VAL A 499 -7.00 14.01 16.45
N THR A 500 -6.83 14.56 17.64
CA THR A 500 -6.52 15.99 17.87
C THR A 500 -5.24 16.15 18.69
N GLY A 501 -4.66 17.34 18.67
CA GLY A 501 -3.48 17.69 19.48
C GLY A 501 -2.51 18.60 18.73
N PRO A 502 -1.48 19.12 19.41
CA PRO A 502 -0.53 20.04 18.80
C PRO A 502 0.27 19.41 17.64
N GLY A 503 0.86 20.24 16.79
CA GLY A 503 1.76 19.78 15.73
C GLY A 503 2.95 19.01 16.31
N GLY A 504 3.27 17.84 15.74
CA GLY A 504 4.37 17.01 16.22
C GLY A 504 4.05 16.10 17.41
N SER A 505 2.76 15.87 17.72
CA SER A 505 2.33 14.96 18.80
C SER A 505 2.21 13.47 18.37
N GLY A 506 2.57 13.11 17.14
CA GLY A 506 2.49 11.72 16.67
C GLY A 506 1.17 11.33 15.97
N LYS A 507 0.24 12.28 15.76
CA LYS A 507 -1.04 12.03 15.05
C LYS A 507 -0.86 11.44 13.66
N SER A 508 0.09 11.98 12.88
CA SER A 508 0.38 11.49 11.54
C SER A 508 0.89 10.05 11.54
N ILE A 509 1.64 9.66 12.57
CA ILE A 509 2.09 8.27 12.74
C ILE A 509 0.90 7.35 12.97
N LEU A 510 -0.11 7.74 13.73
CA LEU A 510 -1.35 6.94 13.88
C LEU A 510 -2.03 6.74 12.52
N ALA A 511 -2.12 7.81 11.70
CA ALA A 511 -2.72 7.71 10.38
C ALA A 511 -1.94 6.78 9.44
N GLU A 512 -0.60 6.79 9.52
CA GLU A 512 0.26 5.86 8.77
C GLU A 512 0.09 4.41 9.25
N ILE A 513 0.04 4.17 10.57
CA ILE A 513 -0.22 2.83 11.12
C ILE A 513 -1.60 2.33 10.68
N ALA A 514 -2.63 3.18 10.78
CA ALA A 514 -3.97 2.86 10.32
C ALA A 514 -3.99 2.50 8.81
N THR A 515 -3.21 3.22 7.99
CA THR A 515 -3.06 2.93 6.57
C THR A 515 -2.39 1.57 6.34
N MET A 516 -1.29 1.27 7.04
CA MET A 516 -0.62 -0.03 6.95
C MET A 516 -1.54 -1.19 7.38
N LEU A 517 -2.38 -0.98 8.40
CA LEU A 517 -3.34 -2.00 8.85
C LEU A 517 -4.51 -2.20 7.88
N ALA A 518 -4.99 -1.14 7.24
CA ALA A 518 -6.02 -1.24 6.21
C ALA A 518 -5.48 -1.83 4.90
N GLY A 519 -4.18 -1.65 4.62
CA GLY A 519 -3.51 -1.83 3.33
C GLY A 519 -3.43 -0.51 2.56
N GLU A 520 -2.28 -0.22 1.98
CA GLU A 520 -2.01 1.05 1.26
C GLU A 520 -3.05 1.29 0.14
N ASP A 521 -3.35 0.25 -0.66
CA ASP A 521 -4.33 0.31 -1.76
C ASP A 521 -5.79 0.44 -1.29
N ASN A 522 -6.07 0.21 -0.01
CA ASN A 522 -7.41 0.24 0.56
C ASN A 522 -7.71 1.53 1.33
N ALA A 523 -6.73 2.44 1.40
CA ALA A 523 -6.84 3.72 2.09
C ALA A 523 -6.82 4.88 1.09
N THR A 524 -7.60 5.92 1.37
CA THR A 524 -7.60 7.16 0.60
C THR A 524 -7.65 8.37 1.50
N SER A 525 -7.24 9.52 0.97
CA SER A 525 -7.42 10.81 1.64
C SER A 525 -8.55 11.59 0.96
N ALA A 526 -9.39 12.22 1.76
CA ALA A 526 -10.50 13.03 1.31
C ALA A 526 -10.64 14.29 2.16
N THR A 527 -11.45 15.22 1.70
CA THR A 527 -11.97 16.31 2.55
C THR A 527 -13.39 15.97 2.97
N ILE A 528 -13.88 16.65 4.01
CA ILE A 528 -15.26 16.41 4.45
C ILE A 528 -16.28 16.87 3.41
N GLU A 529 -15.95 17.90 2.60
CA GLU A 529 -16.77 18.34 1.47
C GLU A 529 -16.97 17.22 0.44
N MET A 530 -15.96 16.38 0.22
CA MET A 530 -16.09 15.22 -0.68
C MET A 530 -17.10 14.21 -0.13
N LEU A 531 -17.20 14.07 1.20
CA LEU A 531 -18.23 13.21 1.81
C LEU A 531 -19.63 13.81 1.65
N GLU A 532 -19.76 15.13 1.59
CA GLU A 532 -21.05 15.83 1.42
C GLU A 532 -21.52 15.89 -0.04
N SER A 533 -20.60 15.82 -0.99
CA SER A 533 -20.88 15.95 -2.43
C SER A 533 -21.16 14.59 -3.08
N PRO A 534 -22.35 14.33 -3.64
CA PRO A 534 -22.63 13.09 -4.37
C PRO A 534 -21.66 12.81 -5.50
N ARG A 535 -21.17 13.85 -6.17
CA ARG A 535 -20.25 13.73 -7.29
C ARG A 535 -18.85 13.29 -6.85
N GLU A 536 -18.33 13.91 -5.81
CA GLU A 536 -16.96 13.64 -5.33
C GLU A 536 -16.91 12.35 -4.53
N ARG A 537 -18.01 11.98 -3.89
CA ARG A 537 -18.19 10.74 -3.16
C ARG A 537 -17.94 9.49 -4.00
N ALA A 538 -18.17 9.58 -5.32
CA ALA A 538 -17.87 8.49 -6.25
C ALA A 538 -16.40 8.03 -6.23
N ALA A 539 -15.47 8.94 -5.93
CA ALA A 539 -14.04 8.63 -5.81
C ALA A 539 -13.68 7.87 -4.52
N LEU A 540 -14.60 7.74 -3.58
CA LEU A 540 -14.37 7.08 -2.29
C LEU A 540 -14.85 5.62 -2.27
N ILE A 541 -15.46 5.16 -3.36
CA ILE A 541 -15.98 3.80 -3.46
C ILE A 541 -14.83 2.79 -3.57
N GLY A 542 -14.91 1.72 -2.79
CA GLY A 542 -13.93 0.62 -2.81
C GLY A 542 -12.84 0.73 -1.73
N PHE A 543 -12.73 1.86 -1.03
CA PHE A 543 -11.81 2.01 0.08
C PHE A 543 -12.42 1.58 1.42
N SER A 544 -11.60 1.02 2.31
CA SER A 544 -11.98 0.64 3.68
C SER A 544 -11.55 1.65 4.73
N LEU A 545 -10.62 2.55 4.39
CA LEU A 545 -10.17 3.64 5.24
C LEU A 545 -10.20 4.95 4.47
N ILE A 546 -10.93 5.94 5.00
CA ILE A 546 -10.96 7.31 4.48
C ILE A 546 -10.33 8.22 5.52
N ARG A 547 -9.18 8.81 5.18
CA ARG A 547 -8.47 9.77 6.04
C ARG A 547 -8.90 11.19 5.70
N LEU A 548 -9.20 11.98 6.71
CA LEU A 548 -9.58 13.39 6.61
C LEU A 548 -8.50 14.26 7.28
N PRO A 549 -7.41 14.63 6.58
CA PRO A 549 -6.39 15.49 7.14
C PRO A 549 -6.84 16.96 7.15
N ASP A 550 -6.45 17.70 8.20
CA ASP A 550 -6.55 19.16 8.30
C ASP A 550 -7.94 19.75 8.05
N GLN A 551 -8.98 19.17 8.68
CA GLN A 551 -10.37 19.61 8.54
C GLN A 551 -10.79 20.71 9.56
N GLU A 552 -9.87 21.37 10.20
CA GLU A 552 -10.09 22.32 11.31
C GLU A 552 -10.97 23.52 10.93
N LYS A 553 -10.90 23.96 9.67
CA LYS A 553 -11.65 25.12 9.17
C LYS A 553 -13.07 24.80 8.72
N TRP A 554 -13.37 23.51 8.59
CA TRP A 554 -14.68 23.09 8.15
C TRP A 554 -15.72 23.26 9.26
N SER A 555 -16.91 23.71 8.88
CA SER A 555 -18.08 23.82 9.76
C SER A 555 -19.35 23.49 8.98
N GLY A 556 -20.08 22.48 9.43
CA GLY A 556 -21.31 22.03 8.79
C GLY A 556 -22.06 21.00 9.64
N ASP A 557 -23.15 20.45 9.12
CA ASP A 557 -23.96 19.47 9.82
C ASP A 557 -23.49 18.02 9.67
N GLY A 558 -22.54 17.77 8.76
CA GLY A 558 -21.94 16.44 8.53
C GLY A 558 -22.94 15.41 8.02
N ALA A 559 -23.83 15.76 7.12
CA ALA A 559 -24.88 14.86 6.62
C ALA A 559 -24.28 13.64 5.91
N GLY A 560 -23.29 13.85 5.00
CA GLY A 560 -22.58 12.80 4.30
C GLY A 560 -21.74 11.93 5.25
N LEU A 561 -21.02 12.58 6.19
CA LEU A 561 -20.30 11.87 7.25
C LEU A 561 -21.22 10.96 8.06
N LYS A 562 -22.40 11.50 8.49
CA LYS A 562 -23.40 10.73 9.24
C LYS A 562 -23.95 9.55 8.44
N ALA A 563 -24.23 9.73 7.17
CA ALA A 563 -24.76 8.69 6.31
C ALA A 563 -23.71 7.56 6.08
N ILE A 564 -22.48 7.91 5.73
CA ILE A 564 -21.40 6.93 5.50
C ILE A 564 -21.10 6.15 6.79
N THR A 565 -20.89 6.85 7.92
CA THR A 565 -20.65 6.19 9.21
C THR A 565 -21.87 5.45 9.75
N GLY A 566 -23.08 5.85 9.36
CA GLY A 566 -24.31 5.14 9.66
C GLY A 566 -24.48 3.82 8.92
N GLY A 567 -23.71 3.63 7.84
CA GLY A 567 -23.87 2.51 6.93
C GLY A 567 -25.09 2.66 6.00
N ASP A 568 -25.58 3.90 5.84
CA ASP A 568 -26.71 4.20 4.95
C ASP A 568 -26.28 4.15 3.49
N ALA A 569 -27.23 3.88 2.59
CA ALA A 569 -27.00 4.06 1.17
C ALA A 569 -26.90 5.56 0.85
N VAL A 570 -25.81 5.94 0.20
CA VAL A 570 -25.55 7.33 -0.19
C VAL A 570 -25.64 7.47 -1.70
N SER A 571 -26.20 8.60 -2.16
CA SER A 571 -26.24 8.92 -3.57
C SER A 571 -24.81 9.27 -4.06
N VAL A 572 -24.44 8.72 -5.22
CA VAL A 572 -23.22 9.06 -5.97
C VAL A 572 -23.59 9.45 -7.40
N ASP A 573 -22.89 10.42 -7.93
CA ASP A 573 -23.14 10.99 -9.26
C ASP A 573 -21.81 11.02 -10.06
N PRO A 574 -21.32 9.85 -10.55
CA PRO A 574 -20.07 9.78 -11.30
C PRO A 574 -20.20 10.56 -12.64
N LYS A 575 -19.10 11.21 -13.03
CA LYS A 575 -19.08 11.95 -14.29
C LYS A 575 -19.36 11.01 -15.48
N TYR A 576 -20.31 11.41 -16.34
CA TYR A 576 -20.74 10.66 -17.54
C TYR A 576 -21.45 9.33 -17.26
N GLN A 577 -21.98 9.13 -16.07
CA GLN A 577 -22.80 7.97 -15.68
C GLN A 577 -24.09 8.46 -15.03
N ASN A 578 -25.08 7.58 -14.95
CA ASN A 578 -26.30 7.87 -14.19
C ASN A 578 -26.00 7.87 -12.68
N ALA A 579 -26.62 8.78 -11.95
CA ALA A 579 -26.58 8.78 -10.50
C ALA A 579 -27.23 7.50 -9.94
N TYR A 580 -26.61 6.93 -8.91
CA TYR A 580 -27.12 5.74 -8.22
C TYR A 580 -26.83 5.85 -6.71
N SER A 581 -27.41 4.95 -5.93
CA SER A 581 -27.15 4.86 -4.50
C SER A 581 -26.29 3.62 -4.18
N THR A 582 -25.30 3.78 -3.31
CA THR A 582 -24.43 2.68 -2.89
C THR A 582 -24.00 2.85 -1.44
N HIS A 583 -23.44 1.80 -0.85
CA HIS A 583 -22.82 1.86 0.48
C HIS A 583 -21.33 2.08 0.35
N ILE A 584 -20.76 2.90 1.24
CA ILE A 584 -19.31 3.10 1.37
C ILE A 584 -18.86 2.48 2.71
N PRO A 585 -18.43 1.21 2.71
CA PRO A 585 -18.10 0.46 3.91
C PRO A 585 -16.69 0.80 4.42
N ALA A 586 -16.48 2.05 4.83
CA ALA A 586 -15.18 2.57 5.23
C ALA A 586 -15.17 3.11 6.65
N VAL A 587 -14.08 2.89 7.37
CA VAL A 587 -13.76 3.60 8.61
C VAL A 587 -13.27 5.00 8.25
N ILE A 588 -13.77 6.01 8.93
CA ILE A 588 -13.34 7.40 8.74
C ILE A 588 -12.41 7.80 9.88
N LEU A 589 -11.24 8.34 9.52
CA LEU A 589 -10.20 8.82 10.44
C LEU A 589 -9.86 10.27 10.12
N ALA A 590 -10.32 11.19 10.94
CA ALA A 590 -9.94 12.61 10.87
C ALA A 590 -8.69 12.88 11.71
N VAL A 591 -7.75 13.66 11.18
CA VAL A 591 -6.49 14.02 11.85
C VAL A 591 -6.28 15.52 11.79
N ASN A 592 -6.46 16.18 12.92
CA ASN A 592 -6.49 17.63 13.02
C ASN A 592 -5.61 18.14 14.19
N ASN A 593 -5.18 19.41 14.16
CA ASN A 593 -4.59 20.02 15.34
C ASN A 593 -5.69 20.45 16.34
N ASN A 594 -6.77 21.04 15.81
CA ASN A 594 -7.94 21.42 16.58
C ASN A 594 -9.16 20.56 16.22
N PRO A 595 -10.12 20.37 17.12
CA PRO A 595 -11.30 19.57 16.85
C PRO A 595 -12.20 20.20 15.77
N MET A 596 -12.83 19.35 14.96
CA MET A 596 -13.80 19.76 13.95
C MET A 596 -15.04 20.40 14.60
N ARG A 597 -15.62 21.38 13.92
CA ARG A 597 -16.80 22.13 14.40
C ARG A 597 -18.05 21.65 13.67
N PHE A 598 -18.97 21.06 14.40
CA PHE A 598 -20.24 20.61 13.86
C PHE A 598 -21.40 21.52 14.24
N THR A 599 -22.23 21.84 13.28
CA THR A 599 -23.48 22.59 13.53
C THR A 599 -24.67 21.68 13.85
N ASP A 600 -24.48 20.36 13.74
CA ASP A 600 -25.49 19.37 14.09
C ASP A 600 -25.85 19.41 15.58
N ARG A 601 -27.11 19.73 15.87
CA ARG A 601 -27.68 19.75 17.22
C ARG A 601 -28.66 18.61 17.47
N SER A 602 -28.68 17.61 16.56
CA SER A 602 -29.51 16.42 16.68
C SER A 602 -28.81 15.27 17.41
N GLY A 603 -27.52 15.43 17.73
CA GLY A 603 -26.69 14.38 18.33
C GLY A 603 -26.25 13.30 17.33
N GLY A 604 -26.53 13.49 16.06
CA GLY A 604 -26.21 12.52 15.01
C GLY A 604 -24.71 12.33 14.84
N VAL A 605 -23.95 13.43 14.89
CA VAL A 605 -22.48 13.40 14.83
C VAL A 605 -21.91 12.97 16.19
N SER A 606 -22.37 13.56 17.30
CA SER A 606 -21.78 13.37 18.62
C SER A 606 -21.76 11.89 19.04
N ARG A 607 -22.84 11.16 18.82
CA ARG A 607 -22.93 9.72 19.14
C ARG A 607 -22.04 8.81 18.28
N ARG A 608 -21.43 9.35 17.21
CA ARG A 608 -20.51 8.61 16.31
C ARG A 608 -19.07 8.99 16.49
N ARG A 609 -18.79 10.11 17.13
CA ARG A 609 -17.48 10.74 17.20
C ARG A 609 -16.67 10.20 18.37
N VAL A 610 -15.54 9.57 18.08
CA VAL A 610 -14.54 9.13 19.07
C VAL A 610 -13.34 10.06 18.98
N ILE A 611 -13.09 10.86 20.01
CA ILE A 611 -11.98 11.81 20.06
C ILE A 611 -10.80 11.18 20.78
N LEU A 612 -9.64 11.12 20.11
CA LEU A 612 -8.36 10.70 20.65
C LEU A 612 -7.45 11.94 20.72
N HIS A 613 -7.20 12.46 21.89
CA HIS A 613 -6.38 13.65 22.05
C HIS A 613 -4.93 13.28 22.37
N PHE A 614 -3.97 13.75 21.59
CA PHE A 614 -2.54 13.56 21.82
C PHE A 614 -1.95 14.86 22.38
N PRO A 615 -1.78 14.97 23.71
CA PRO A 615 -1.49 16.25 24.35
C PRO A 615 -0.05 16.72 24.16
N ASP A 616 0.91 15.78 24.05
CA ASP A 616 2.32 16.06 24.17
C ASP A 616 2.98 16.29 22.81
N GLN A 617 3.62 17.44 22.68
CA GLN A 617 4.45 17.74 21.51
C GLN A 617 5.83 17.11 21.67
N ILE A 618 6.29 16.38 20.64
CA ILE A 618 7.63 15.79 20.59
C ILE A 618 8.62 16.89 20.15
N ALA A 619 9.66 17.12 20.97
CA ALA A 619 10.71 18.06 20.62
C ALA A 619 11.39 17.67 19.30
N PRO A 620 11.80 18.62 18.44
CA PRO A 620 12.40 18.31 17.14
C PRO A 620 13.59 17.35 17.22
N GLU A 621 14.38 17.44 18.28
CA GLU A 621 15.59 16.64 18.53
C GLU A 621 15.27 15.19 18.91
N GLU A 622 14.07 14.93 19.43
CA GLU A 622 13.59 13.59 19.83
C GLU A 622 12.82 12.88 18.70
N ARG A 623 12.58 13.56 17.59
CA ARG A 623 11.82 12.98 16.48
C ARG A 623 12.63 11.94 15.73
N ASP A 624 12.14 10.71 15.74
CA ASP A 624 12.71 9.63 14.97
C ASP A 624 12.18 9.68 13.53
N THR A 625 13.03 10.08 12.59
CA THR A 625 12.68 10.19 11.15
C THR A 625 12.42 8.83 10.49
N GLN A 626 12.86 7.73 11.11
CA GLN A 626 12.67 6.36 10.62
C GLN A 626 11.58 5.61 11.41
N LEU A 627 10.77 6.33 12.20
CA LEU A 627 9.77 5.70 13.05
C LEU A 627 8.73 4.91 12.25
N LYS A 628 8.30 5.43 11.10
CA LYS A 628 7.36 4.76 10.19
C LYS A 628 7.91 3.41 9.73
N GLU A 629 9.15 3.38 9.25
CA GLU A 629 9.81 2.17 8.74
C GLU A 629 10.04 1.14 9.86
N LYS A 630 10.42 1.60 11.05
CA LYS A 630 10.56 0.73 12.23
C LYS A 630 9.23 0.09 12.61
N ILE A 631 8.15 0.88 12.70
CA ILE A 631 6.82 0.36 12.99
C ILE A 631 6.33 -0.58 11.88
N ALA A 632 6.61 -0.27 10.62
CA ALA A 632 6.27 -1.15 9.50
C ALA A 632 6.93 -2.53 9.63
N SER A 633 8.18 -2.60 10.10
CA SER A 633 8.86 -3.87 10.39
C SER A 633 8.27 -4.66 11.58
N GLU A 634 7.59 -3.97 12.49
CA GLU A 634 6.92 -4.53 13.67
C GLU A 634 5.44 -4.88 13.41
N LEU A 635 4.91 -4.61 12.23
CA LEU A 635 3.48 -4.64 11.93
C LEU A 635 2.86 -6.03 12.15
N ALA A 636 3.60 -7.10 11.87
CA ALA A 636 3.12 -8.47 12.10
C ALA A 636 2.87 -8.76 13.59
N VAL A 637 3.74 -8.26 14.48
CA VAL A 637 3.56 -8.33 15.94
C VAL A 637 2.34 -7.53 16.37
N ILE A 638 2.22 -6.29 15.86
CA ILE A 638 1.09 -5.41 16.16
C ILE A 638 -0.23 -6.07 15.80
N VAL A 639 -0.32 -6.66 14.61
CA VAL A 639 -1.52 -7.39 14.15
C VAL A 639 -1.86 -8.53 15.10
N ARG A 640 -0.90 -9.40 15.44
CA ARG A 640 -1.14 -10.53 16.36
C ARG A 640 -1.62 -10.06 17.73
N GLN A 641 -0.99 -9.01 18.27
CA GLN A 641 -1.36 -8.46 19.59
C GLN A 641 -2.75 -7.79 19.55
N LEU A 642 -3.12 -7.10 18.47
CA LEU A 642 -4.48 -6.58 18.28
C LEU A 642 -5.51 -7.72 18.22
N MET A 643 -5.22 -8.78 17.46
CA MET A 643 -6.11 -9.92 17.34
C MET A 643 -6.28 -10.71 18.63
N GLN A 644 -5.19 -10.87 19.41
CA GLN A 644 -5.22 -11.53 20.70
C GLN A 644 -6.00 -10.70 21.75
N ARG A 645 -5.72 -9.39 21.80
CA ARG A 645 -6.34 -8.50 22.78
C ARG A 645 -7.85 -8.34 22.53
N PHE A 646 -8.25 -8.25 21.30
CA PHE A 646 -9.64 -8.07 20.86
C PHE A 646 -10.21 -9.32 20.20
N SER A 647 -9.90 -10.49 20.76
CA SER A 647 -10.50 -11.76 20.36
C SER A 647 -12.03 -11.72 20.43
N ASP A 648 -12.59 -10.98 21.40
CA ASP A 648 -13.97 -10.47 21.34
C ASP A 648 -13.96 -9.02 20.83
N PRO A 649 -14.40 -8.76 19.57
CA PRO A 649 -14.44 -7.42 19.00
C PRO A 649 -15.32 -6.43 19.79
N MET A 650 -16.27 -6.93 20.58
CA MET A 650 -17.15 -6.06 21.37
C MET A 650 -16.41 -5.35 22.49
N SER A 651 -15.31 -5.93 23.00
CA SER A 651 -14.47 -5.28 24.01
C SER A 651 -13.84 -3.99 23.44
N ALA A 652 -13.32 -4.02 22.19
CA ALA A 652 -12.80 -2.82 21.53
C ALA A 652 -13.89 -1.77 21.30
N ARG A 653 -15.07 -2.19 20.86
CA ARG A 653 -16.22 -1.28 20.69
C ARG A 653 -16.60 -0.59 21.99
N THR A 654 -16.63 -1.31 23.10
CA THR A 654 -16.96 -0.77 24.42
C THR A 654 -15.95 0.29 24.86
N LEU A 655 -14.65 0.03 24.65
CA LEU A 655 -13.58 1.02 24.92
C LEU A 655 -13.76 2.30 24.10
N LEU A 656 -14.07 2.19 22.80
CA LEU A 656 -14.31 3.36 21.94
C LEU A 656 -15.58 4.13 22.36
N GLN A 657 -16.62 3.43 22.78
CA GLN A 657 -17.85 4.05 23.28
C GLN A 657 -17.64 4.75 24.64
N SER A 658 -16.81 4.19 25.53
CA SER A 658 -16.47 4.86 26.79
C SER A 658 -15.71 6.16 26.55
N GLN A 659 -14.79 6.17 25.56
CA GLN A 659 -14.04 7.36 25.17
C GLN A 659 -14.92 8.50 24.65
N GLN A 660 -16.06 8.22 24.02
CA GLN A 660 -16.97 9.27 23.51
C GLN A 660 -17.46 10.24 24.58
N ASN A 661 -17.62 9.74 25.80
CA ASN A 661 -18.16 10.48 26.95
C ASN A 661 -17.11 10.66 28.05
N SER A 662 -15.84 10.43 27.76
CA SER A 662 -14.76 10.66 28.73
C SER A 662 -14.58 12.15 29.02
N ASP A 663 -14.02 12.49 30.18
CA ASP A 663 -13.69 13.87 30.55
C ASP A 663 -12.79 14.54 29.50
N GLU A 664 -11.86 13.79 28.92
CA GLU A 664 -11.01 14.27 27.84
C GLU A 664 -11.85 14.67 26.61
N ALA A 665 -12.76 13.81 26.16
CA ALA A 665 -13.63 14.09 25.02
C ALA A 665 -14.57 15.27 25.27
N LEU A 666 -15.10 15.38 26.48
CA LEU A 666 -15.94 16.49 26.90
C LEU A 666 -15.16 17.81 26.89
N THR A 667 -13.92 17.82 27.42
CA THR A 667 -13.04 18.99 27.41
C THR A 667 -12.78 19.47 25.97
N ILE A 668 -12.42 18.57 25.09
CA ILE A 668 -12.14 18.91 23.69
C ILE A 668 -13.41 19.42 22.95
N LYS A 669 -14.59 18.88 23.28
CA LYS A 669 -15.87 19.37 22.73
C LYS A 669 -16.19 20.77 23.25
N ARG A 670 -15.88 21.08 24.50
CA ARG A 670 -16.04 22.42 25.10
C ARG A 670 -15.21 23.45 24.35
N ASP A 671 -13.96 23.16 24.09
CA ASP A 671 -13.06 24.06 23.36
C ASP A 671 -13.54 24.36 21.93
N ALA A 672 -14.26 23.41 21.31
CA ALA A 672 -14.78 23.55 19.96
C ALA A 672 -16.15 24.24 19.85
N ASP A 673 -16.98 24.16 20.90
CA ASP A 673 -18.38 24.59 20.88
C ASP A 673 -18.76 25.38 22.14
N SER A 674 -18.86 26.70 21.99
CA SER A 674 -19.19 27.61 23.10
C SER A 674 -20.55 27.36 23.75
N ALA A 675 -21.53 26.83 23.02
CA ALA A 675 -22.83 26.44 23.59
C ALA A 675 -22.72 25.18 24.43
N PHE A 676 -21.88 24.24 23.98
CA PHE A 676 -21.56 23.03 24.75
C PHE A 676 -20.76 23.39 26.00
N ASP A 677 -19.78 24.30 25.89
CA ASP A 677 -19.01 24.81 26.99
C ASP A 677 -19.92 25.51 28.06
N PHE A 678 -20.85 26.36 27.59
CA PHE A 678 -21.87 26.95 28.50
C PHE A 678 -22.62 25.88 29.31
N CYS A 679 -23.02 24.77 28.69
CA CYS A 679 -23.72 23.66 29.33
C CYS A 679 -22.91 23.03 30.47
N GLY A 680 -21.58 23.04 30.39
CA GLY A 680 -20.68 22.53 31.42
C GLY A 680 -20.70 23.33 32.74
N TYR A 681 -21.28 24.53 32.71
CA TYR A 681 -21.48 25.37 33.94
C TYR A 681 -22.88 25.28 34.51
N LEU A 682 -23.78 24.49 33.92
CA LEU A 682 -25.15 24.33 34.37
C LEU A 682 -25.25 23.22 35.44
N GLU A 683 -25.96 23.50 36.50
CA GLU A 683 -26.42 22.52 37.45
C GLU A 683 -27.91 22.22 37.17
N VAL A 684 -28.25 20.95 37.06
CA VAL A 684 -29.61 20.50 36.78
C VAL A 684 -30.28 20.08 38.09
N LEU A 685 -31.42 20.70 38.38
CA LEU A 685 -32.19 20.40 39.60
C LEU A 685 -32.98 19.11 39.45
N PRO A 686 -33.36 18.46 40.59
CA PRO A 686 -34.23 17.26 40.56
C PRO A 686 -35.61 17.49 39.97
N ASP A 687 -36.12 18.71 40.14
CA ASP A 687 -37.45 19.09 39.66
C ASP A 687 -37.38 20.28 38.73
N THR A 688 -38.51 20.54 37.97
CA THR A 688 -38.63 21.68 37.04
C THR A 688 -38.94 22.99 37.79
N THR A 689 -38.09 23.35 38.76
CA THR A 689 -38.17 24.59 39.54
C THR A 689 -37.05 25.57 39.26
N GLY A 690 -36.22 25.27 38.24
CA GLY A 690 -35.11 26.08 37.85
C GLY A 690 -35.49 27.30 37.02
N MET A 691 -34.59 27.76 36.16
CA MET A 691 -34.74 28.98 35.38
C MET A 691 -35.84 28.83 34.29
N PHE A 692 -36.48 29.93 33.95
CA PHE A 692 -37.35 29.96 32.78
C PHE A 692 -36.50 30.04 31.51
N MET A 693 -36.99 29.48 30.38
CA MET A 693 -36.26 29.53 29.11
C MET A 693 -36.02 30.98 28.64
N GLY A 694 -37.03 31.84 28.73
CA GLY A 694 -36.96 33.22 28.27
C GLY A 694 -36.95 33.37 26.78
N ASN A 695 -36.83 34.61 26.29
CA ASN A 695 -36.60 34.95 24.87
C ASN A 695 -35.80 36.25 24.74
N ALA A 696 -35.20 36.51 23.58
CA ALA A 696 -34.33 37.68 23.33
C ALA A 696 -35.04 39.04 23.43
N ASN A 697 -36.38 39.07 23.33
CA ASN A 697 -37.17 40.29 23.28
C ASN A 697 -37.48 40.88 24.70
N ILE A 698 -37.18 40.14 25.75
CA ILE A 698 -37.33 40.59 27.13
C ILE A 698 -36.14 41.50 27.46
N VAL A 699 -36.41 42.78 27.71
CA VAL A 699 -35.40 43.81 28.02
C VAL A 699 -35.78 44.51 29.34
N PRO A 700 -34.83 44.72 30.25
CA PRO A 700 -33.40 44.33 30.21
C PRO A 700 -33.19 42.84 30.35
N ARG A 701 -32.02 42.33 29.93
CA ARG A 701 -31.64 40.93 30.10
C ARG A 701 -31.59 40.56 31.60
N GLN A 702 -32.15 39.42 31.93
CA GLN A 702 -32.22 38.87 33.30
C GLN A 702 -31.56 37.50 33.37
N PRO A 703 -30.22 37.41 33.42
CA PRO A 703 -29.50 36.14 33.33
C PRO A 703 -29.70 35.20 34.51
N ARG A 704 -30.20 35.70 35.64
CA ARG A 704 -30.53 34.89 36.83
C ARG A 704 -31.96 34.27 36.74
N THR A 705 -32.80 34.80 35.87
CA THR A 705 -34.20 34.36 35.71
C THR A 705 -34.40 33.50 34.48
N TYR A 706 -33.72 33.88 33.39
CA TYR A 706 -33.91 33.26 32.09
C TYR A 706 -32.63 32.58 31.59
N LEU A 707 -32.72 31.28 31.33
CA LEU A 707 -31.61 30.44 30.88
C LEU A 707 -31.01 30.94 29.55
N TYR A 708 -31.87 31.35 28.60
CA TYR A 708 -31.38 31.87 27.33
C TYR A 708 -30.66 33.23 27.48
N HIS A 709 -31.07 34.04 28.50
CA HIS A 709 -30.35 35.28 28.82
C HIS A 709 -28.97 34.99 29.48
N ALA A 710 -28.91 33.97 30.34
CA ALA A 710 -27.65 33.52 30.91
C ALA A 710 -26.68 33.05 29.80
N TYR A 711 -27.18 32.30 28.80
CA TYR A 711 -26.40 31.92 27.65
C TYR A 711 -25.90 33.12 26.84
N LEU A 712 -26.77 34.10 26.52
CA LEU A 712 -26.36 35.30 25.80
C LEU A 712 -25.31 36.14 26.53
N VAL A 713 -25.44 36.31 27.86
CA VAL A 713 -24.47 37.00 28.68
C VAL A 713 -23.15 36.24 28.73
N TYR A 714 -23.20 34.93 28.87
CA TYR A 714 -22.00 34.09 28.82
C TYR A 714 -21.26 34.24 27.50
N MET A 715 -21.95 34.20 26.37
CA MET A 715 -21.36 34.38 25.04
C MET A 715 -20.69 35.74 24.88
N GLU A 716 -21.35 36.81 25.37
CA GLU A 716 -20.85 38.19 25.33
C GLU A 716 -19.60 38.33 26.21
N ALA A 717 -19.66 37.84 27.46
CA ALA A 717 -18.58 37.93 28.43
C ALA A 717 -17.31 37.21 27.95
N ASN A 718 -17.44 36.13 27.20
CA ASN A 718 -16.32 35.36 26.63
C ASN A 718 -15.94 35.79 25.21
N GLY A 719 -16.55 36.87 24.67
CA GLY A 719 -16.21 37.40 23.34
C GLY A 719 -16.66 36.55 22.16
N TYR A 720 -17.59 35.60 22.37
CA TYR A 720 -18.14 34.76 21.30
C TYR A 720 -19.15 35.54 20.46
N LYS A 721 -18.89 35.67 19.16
CA LYS A 721 -19.74 36.46 18.26
C LYS A 721 -20.98 35.71 17.73
N ASN A 722 -20.91 34.38 17.61
CA ASN A 722 -21.93 33.55 16.99
C ASN A 722 -22.84 32.89 18.04
N THR A 723 -23.92 33.56 18.43
CA THR A 723 -24.92 33.00 19.35
C THR A 723 -25.94 32.15 18.62
N LEU A 724 -26.39 31.05 19.25
CA LEU A 724 -27.52 30.28 18.75
C LEU A 724 -28.83 31.06 18.92
N SER A 725 -29.74 30.93 17.97
CA SER A 725 -31.11 31.41 18.16
C SER A 725 -31.79 30.64 19.32
N LEU A 726 -32.79 31.23 19.94
CA LEU A 726 -33.56 30.57 21.01
C LEU A 726 -34.05 29.17 20.60
N THR A 727 -34.52 29.03 19.37
CA THR A 727 -35.02 27.75 18.84
C THR A 727 -33.89 26.72 18.73
N MET A 728 -32.73 27.12 18.21
CA MET A 728 -31.59 26.23 18.09
C MET A 728 -30.96 25.89 19.44
N PHE A 729 -30.87 26.86 20.35
CA PHE A 729 -30.43 26.65 21.71
C PHE A 729 -31.36 25.65 22.45
N GLY A 730 -32.68 25.88 22.43
CA GLY A 730 -33.64 25.03 23.10
C GLY A 730 -33.78 23.61 22.50
N LYS A 731 -33.43 23.42 21.20
CA LYS A 731 -33.33 22.08 20.57
C LYS A 731 -32.06 21.35 20.94
N GLY A 732 -30.92 22.09 21.03
CA GLY A 732 -29.62 21.49 21.32
C GLY A 732 -29.40 21.20 22.81
N LEU A 733 -30.00 22.00 23.70
CA LEU A 733 -29.78 21.93 25.15
C LEU A 733 -29.97 20.53 25.75
N PRO A 734 -31.05 19.76 25.47
CA PRO A 734 -31.25 18.43 26.04
C PRO A 734 -30.13 17.45 25.67
N LEU A 735 -29.63 17.57 24.46
CA LEU A 735 -28.58 16.67 23.94
C LEU A 735 -27.21 17.03 24.52
N MET A 736 -26.90 18.32 24.58
CA MET A 736 -25.65 18.79 25.19
C MET A 736 -25.58 18.41 26.68
N LEU A 737 -26.66 18.62 27.44
CA LEU A 737 -26.72 18.22 28.84
C LEU A 737 -26.64 16.71 29.06
N LYS A 738 -27.25 15.93 28.14
CA LYS A 738 -27.15 14.47 28.19
C LYS A 738 -25.69 13.97 28.04
N GLU A 739 -24.87 14.65 27.27
CA GLU A 739 -23.44 14.29 27.14
C GLU A 739 -22.67 14.53 28.44
N TYR A 740 -23.12 15.47 29.28
CA TYR A 740 -22.62 15.64 30.64
C TYR A 740 -23.25 14.68 31.67
N GLY A 741 -24.08 13.72 31.22
CA GLY A 741 -24.79 12.81 32.11
C GLY A 741 -25.99 13.44 32.82
N LEU A 742 -26.41 14.66 32.42
CA LEU A 742 -27.47 15.42 33.05
C LEU A 742 -28.80 15.19 32.34
N GLN A 743 -29.89 15.07 33.12
CA GLN A 743 -31.26 14.91 32.59
C GLN A 743 -31.96 16.25 32.53
N TYR A 744 -32.26 16.71 31.32
CA TYR A 744 -32.98 17.96 31.09
C TYR A 744 -34.50 17.72 30.99
N GLU A 745 -35.24 18.46 31.86
CA GLU A 745 -36.68 18.49 31.84
C GLU A 745 -37.23 19.92 31.74
N LYS A 746 -38.44 20.08 31.22
CA LYS A 746 -39.11 21.35 31.15
C LYS A 746 -40.60 21.20 31.35
N ARG A 747 -41.23 22.16 32.01
CA ARG A 747 -42.65 22.23 32.26
C ARG A 747 -43.23 23.58 31.79
N ARG A 748 -44.38 23.57 31.22
CA ARG A 748 -45.11 24.82 30.91
C ARG A 748 -45.81 25.32 32.15
N THR A 749 -45.57 26.59 32.47
CA THR A 749 -46.22 27.30 33.57
C THR A 749 -46.94 28.54 33.03
N ASN A 750 -47.69 29.25 33.87
CA ASN A 750 -48.33 30.50 33.47
C ASN A 750 -47.32 31.64 33.15
N GLN A 751 -46.08 31.50 33.63
CA GLN A 751 -44.97 32.46 33.38
C GLN A 751 -44.05 32.07 32.25
N GLY A 752 -44.27 30.89 31.64
CA GLY A 752 -43.48 30.40 30.52
C GLY A 752 -42.99 28.96 30.69
N MET A 753 -41.99 28.56 29.85
CA MET A 753 -41.34 27.25 29.97
C MET A 753 -40.28 27.31 31.06
N GLN A 754 -40.46 26.56 32.14
CA GLN A 754 -39.54 26.44 33.26
C GLN A 754 -38.74 25.12 33.11
N THR A 755 -37.44 25.19 33.41
CA THR A 755 -36.51 24.06 33.31
C THR A 755 -36.17 23.51 34.69
N ASN A 756 -35.59 22.33 34.74
CA ASN A 756 -34.99 21.81 35.95
C ASN A 756 -33.55 22.27 36.15
#